data_c529d28e05f74422836b6d8e13900651
#
_entry.id   c529d28e05f74422836b6d8e13900651
#
_cell.length_a   1.000
_cell.length_b   1.000
_cell.length_c   1.000
_cell.angle_alpha   90.00
_cell.angle_beta   90.00
_cell.angle_gamma   90.00
#
_symmetry.space_group_name_H-M   'P 1'
#
loop_
_entity.id
_entity.type
_entity.pdbx_description
1 polymer ?
#
loop_
_entity_poly.entity_id
_entity_poly.type
_entity_poly.pdbx_seq_one_letter_code
_entity_poly.pdbx_strand_id
1 'polypeptide(L)'
;MKEQEYIEVYGARAHNLKNIDVKIPREKLVVITGLSGSGKSSLAFDTIYAEGQRRYIETFSAYARQFLGGLERPDVDKIEGLSPVISIEQKTTNKSPRSTVGTITEIYDFLRLLFSRASEAYSFNTGEKMISYSDEQIKNLILKEFTHKKVAVLAPLIKSRKGHYRELFEQISKQGFVRVRVDGKIREIEKGMRLDRYKTHDIEVVIDRLLIDETAEKRLEETIKTALYTGNNILMVIDVDDEKPRYFSRELMCPTSGIAYPNPEPNTFSFNSPKGACPNCNGLGITNEVNKHKIIPDHRISIKKGGIVPLGEQKNSWIFKQLQNIAERYQFKLTDPIEEIPKKAIHIILHGGNEKFEISSKDLGVTRNYEIDFEGIISFIKNQYNSAESSSIKRWAKNFMDEVSCTTCDGKRLKKEALHFKILDKNISDLAQMDVVDLANWFKNIDKKLSQKQLVIASEILKEIKTRIQFLVDVGLDYLTIDRTSKSLSGGEAQRIRLATQIGSQLVGVLYILDEPSIGLHQRDNEKLIQSLIKLRDVGNSVLVVEHDKDMIEQADFVLDIGPGAGRYGGTIVSEGSFNDLKKHNTLTADYLTNRKAIEIPPKRRIGNGNSIQLKGASGNNLKNVSVEFPLGKMICVTGVSGSGKSTLINETLYPILNAHIYRGVKKPMPYKKIEGLEHIDKIIDIDQSPIGRTPRSNPATYTGTFGEIRSLFAKTPEAAIRGYKPGRFSFNVKGGRCETCQGGGVRVIEMNFLPDVHVECETCQGKRFNRETLEIRYKGKSIADVLEMTINEATDFFEHIPKIFRKLKTIKDVGLGYITLGQQSTTLSGGEAQRIKLASELSKRDTGNTFYILDEPTTGLHFEDIRVLMEVLNKLTDKGNTVLIIEHNLDVIKLADHIIDIGMEGGKNGGQVLCTGTPEQIIKHKTSYTAKFLKKELL
;
A
#
# COMPACT_ATOMS: atom_id res chain seq x y z
N MET A 1 27.60 2.74 -38.40
CA MET A 1 28.33 2.73 -37.10
C MET A 1 28.33 1.28 -36.64
N LYS A 2 29.46 0.68 -36.24
CA LYS A 2 29.45 -0.64 -35.60
C LYS A 2 28.63 -0.50 -34.36
N GLU A 3 27.59 -1.33 -34.16
CA GLU A 3 26.85 -1.40 -32.89
C GLU A 3 27.83 -1.74 -31.77
N GLN A 4 27.81 -0.96 -30.70
CA GLN A 4 28.72 -1.16 -29.58
C GLN A 4 28.20 -2.35 -28.77
N GLU A 5 28.92 -3.45 -28.74
CA GLU A 5 28.52 -4.74 -28.14
C GLU A 5 28.49 -4.71 -26.59
N TYR A 6 29.13 -3.69 -25.97
CA TYR A 6 29.32 -3.59 -24.54
C TYR A 6 28.91 -2.22 -24.00
N ILE A 7 28.46 -2.20 -22.76
CA ILE A 7 28.44 -1.01 -21.91
C ILE A 7 29.78 -1.03 -21.19
N GLU A 8 30.61 -0.03 -21.44
CA GLU A 8 31.97 0.08 -20.88
C GLU A 8 31.97 1.18 -19.82
N VAL A 9 32.28 0.82 -18.56
CA VAL A 9 32.38 1.73 -17.43
C VAL A 9 33.86 1.82 -17.05
N TYR A 10 34.38 3.03 -16.95
CA TYR A 10 35.79 3.31 -16.64
C TYR A 10 35.86 4.16 -15.38
N GLY A 11 36.68 3.72 -14.40
CA GLY A 11 37.01 4.48 -13.22
C GLY A 11 35.84 4.75 -12.30
N ALA A 12 34.95 3.78 -12.05
CA ALA A 12 33.84 3.96 -11.12
C ALA A 12 34.33 3.97 -9.67
N ARG A 13 33.97 5.06 -8.93
CA ARG A 13 34.41 5.33 -7.55
C ARG A 13 33.24 5.67 -6.60
N ALA A 14 32.00 5.49 -7.06
CA ALA A 14 30.83 5.78 -6.22
C ALA A 14 30.87 4.95 -4.93
N HIS A 15 30.69 5.62 -3.78
CA HIS A 15 30.68 5.03 -2.44
C HIS A 15 31.92 4.19 -2.11
N ASN A 16 31.81 2.86 -2.10
CA ASN A 16 32.91 1.94 -1.77
C ASN A 16 33.60 1.34 -2.99
N LEU A 17 33.24 1.71 -4.21
CA LEU A 17 33.90 1.24 -5.42
C LEU A 17 35.33 1.75 -5.51
N LYS A 18 36.25 0.88 -5.89
CA LYS A 18 37.69 1.13 -5.89
C LYS A 18 38.25 1.37 -7.29
N ASN A 19 37.74 2.43 -7.96
CA ASN A 19 38.20 2.82 -9.30
C ASN A 19 38.13 1.63 -10.28
N ILE A 20 36.94 1.03 -10.40
CA ILE A 20 36.74 -0.19 -11.18
C ILE A 20 36.45 0.12 -12.65
N ASP A 21 37.01 -0.70 -13.54
CA ASP A 21 36.65 -0.77 -14.94
C ASP A 21 35.86 -2.06 -15.18
N VAL A 22 34.77 -1.97 -15.97
CA VAL A 22 33.94 -3.13 -16.27
C VAL A 22 33.30 -3.03 -17.65
N LYS A 23 33.22 -4.19 -18.34
CA LYS A 23 32.54 -4.35 -19.62
C LYS A 23 31.33 -5.25 -19.47
N ILE A 24 30.14 -4.69 -19.65
CA ILE A 24 28.86 -5.37 -19.52
C ILE A 24 28.30 -5.64 -20.91
N PRO A 25 28.05 -6.90 -21.32
CA PRO A 25 27.53 -7.19 -22.66
C PRO A 25 26.11 -6.67 -22.80
N ARG A 26 25.77 -6.07 -23.93
CA ARG A 26 24.44 -5.61 -24.29
C ARG A 26 23.57 -6.77 -24.77
N GLU A 27 22.23 -6.56 -24.69
CA GLU A 27 21.23 -7.56 -25.11
C GLU A 27 21.40 -8.92 -24.42
N LYS A 28 21.86 -8.87 -23.17
CA LYS A 28 22.06 -10.02 -22.29
C LYS A 28 21.37 -9.84 -20.94
N LEU A 29 21.06 -10.97 -20.30
CA LEU A 29 20.69 -11.02 -18.88
C LEU A 29 21.98 -11.07 -18.08
N VAL A 30 22.30 -9.95 -17.42
CA VAL A 30 23.52 -9.80 -16.60
C VAL A 30 23.13 -9.75 -15.13
N VAL A 31 23.75 -10.57 -14.30
CA VAL A 31 23.54 -10.59 -12.86
C VAL A 31 24.76 -10.03 -12.15
N ILE A 32 24.54 -9.03 -11.28
CA ILE A 32 25.53 -8.50 -10.35
C ILE A 32 25.30 -9.15 -8.98
N THR A 33 26.26 -9.92 -8.50
CA THR A 33 26.21 -10.62 -7.22
C THR A 33 27.37 -10.25 -6.30
N GLY A 34 27.44 -10.82 -5.10
CA GLY A 34 28.47 -10.57 -4.08
C GLY A 34 27.88 -10.29 -2.71
N LEU A 35 28.70 -10.17 -1.69
CA LEU A 35 28.27 -9.92 -0.29
C LEU A 35 27.39 -8.68 -0.12
N SER A 36 26.52 -8.66 0.89
CA SER A 36 25.79 -7.45 1.24
C SER A 36 26.77 -6.32 1.58
N GLY A 37 26.56 -5.12 0.99
CA GLY A 37 27.47 -3.99 1.14
C GLY A 37 28.78 -4.09 0.35
N SER A 38 28.91 -5.01 -0.63
CA SER A 38 30.13 -5.12 -1.48
C SER A 38 30.25 -4.04 -2.55
N GLY A 39 29.16 -3.28 -2.86
CA GLY A 39 29.16 -2.23 -3.89
C GLY A 39 28.29 -2.53 -5.12
N LYS A 40 27.49 -3.58 -5.11
CA LYS A 40 26.61 -3.96 -6.22
C LYS A 40 25.66 -2.84 -6.64
N SER A 41 24.91 -2.31 -5.66
CA SER A 41 23.95 -1.22 -5.91
C SER A 41 24.66 0.08 -6.28
N SER A 42 25.88 0.31 -5.74
CA SER A 42 26.68 1.47 -6.12
C SER A 42 27.09 1.44 -7.59
N LEU A 43 27.42 0.26 -8.15
CA LEU A 43 27.68 0.12 -9.58
C LEU A 43 26.41 0.25 -10.41
N ALA A 44 25.37 -0.52 -10.07
CA ALA A 44 24.15 -0.61 -10.88
C ALA A 44 23.32 0.69 -10.85
N PHE A 45 23.06 1.24 -9.65
CA PHE A 45 22.14 2.37 -9.46
C PHE A 45 22.88 3.71 -9.33
N ASP A 46 23.88 3.81 -8.44
CA ASP A 46 24.55 5.08 -8.17
C ASP A 46 25.56 5.47 -9.26
N THR A 47 25.94 4.54 -10.16
CA THR A 47 26.86 4.79 -11.29
C THR A 47 26.14 4.68 -12.63
N ILE A 48 25.69 3.48 -13.04
CA ILE A 48 25.17 3.24 -14.39
C ILE A 48 23.80 3.91 -14.58
N TYR A 49 22.86 3.67 -13.68
CA TYR A 49 21.52 4.28 -13.74
C TYR A 49 21.59 5.81 -13.59
N ALA A 50 22.34 6.31 -12.61
CA ALA A 50 22.47 7.73 -12.37
C ALA A 50 23.02 8.49 -13.59
N GLU A 51 24.05 7.94 -14.26
CA GLU A 51 24.59 8.54 -15.50
C GLU A 51 23.60 8.47 -16.66
N GLY A 52 22.87 7.34 -16.81
CA GLY A 52 21.85 7.21 -17.84
C GLY A 52 20.69 8.19 -17.66
N GLN A 53 20.23 8.37 -16.43
CA GLN A 53 19.20 9.34 -16.08
C GLN A 53 19.69 10.78 -16.31
N ARG A 54 20.93 11.10 -15.92
CA ARG A 54 21.56 12.40 -16.15
C ARG A 54 21.59 12.73 -17.65
N ARG A 55 22.07 11.83 -18.50
CA ARG A 55 22.09 12.01 -19.96
C ARG A 55 20.69 12.21 -20.53
N TYR A 56 19.70 11.48 -20.04
CA TYR A 56 18.32 11.64 -20.49
C TYR A 56 17.76 13.01 -20.12
N ILE A 57 18.00 13.51 -18.91
CA ILE A 57 17.58 14.85 -18.47
C ILE A 57 18.30 15.94 -19.26
N GLU A 58 19.54 15.74 -19.67
CA GLU A 58 20.27 16.71 -20.50
C GLU A 58 19.65 16.91 -21.89
N THR A 59 18.85 15.96 -22.38
CA THR A 59 18.12 16.12 -23.66
C THR A 59 16.95 17.09 -23.56
N PHE A 60 16.50 17.41 -22.34
CA PHE A 60 15.37 18.34 -22.12
C PHE A 60 15.79 19.80 -22.34
N SER A 61 14.79 20.65 -22.61
CA SER A 61 15.00 22.09 -22.73
C SER A 61 15.58 22.68 -21.43
N ALA A 62 16.31 23.80 -21.55
CA ALA A 62 16.89 24.49 -20.39
C ALA A 62 15.82 24.84 -19.33
N TYR A 63 14.62 25.21 -19.77
CA TYR A 63 13.47 25.47 -18.90
C TYR A 63 13.04 24.23 -18.11
N ALA A 64 12.87 23.08 -18.77
CA ALA A 64 12.50 21.83 -18.10
C ALA A 64 13.59 21.38 -17.10
N ARG A 65 14.87 21.51 -17.46
CA ARG A 65 16.00 21.19 -16.57
C ARG A 65 16.03 22.05 -15.29
N GLN A 66 15.61 23.30 -15.36
CA GLN A 66 15.54 24.18 -14.20
C GLN A 66 14.50 23.70 -13.16
N PHE A 67 13.40 23.06 -13.59
CA PHE A 67 12.39 22.46 -12.70
C PHE A 67 12.78 21.08 -12.19
N LEU A 68 13.53 20.30 -12.98
CA LEU A 68 13.94 18.94 -12.64
C LEU A 68 15.18 18.90 -11.71
N GLY A 69 15.88 20.03 -11.55
CA GLY A 69 17.14 20.09 -10.84
C GLY A 69 18.31 19.51 -11.65
N GLY A 70 19.51 20.01 -11.43
CA GLY A 70 20.72 19.39 -11.98
C GLY A 70 21.05 18.12 -11.22
N LEU A 71 21.05 16.97 -11.88
CA LEU A 71 21.60 15.74 -11.31
C LEU A 71 23.12 15.88 -11.25
N GLU A 72 23.69 15.57 -10.09
CA GLU A 72 25.14 15.48 -9.95
C GLU A 72 25.68 14.32 -10.81
N ARG A 73 26.80 14.55 -11.46
CA ARG A 73 27.49 13.49 -12.21
C ARG A 73 28.00 12.45 -11.22
N PRO A 74 27.72 11.15 -11.45
CA PRO A 74 28.31 10.11 -10.61
C PRO A 74 29.86 10.15 -10.71
N ASP A 75 30.51 9.69 -9.64
CA ASP A 75 31.97 9.64 -9.59
C ASP A 75 32.49 8.48 -10.46
N VAL A 76 32.59 8.77 -11.75
CA VAL A 76 33.03 7.86 -12.81
C VAL A 76 33.77 8.66 -13.91
N ASP A 77 34.84 8.09 -14.44
CA ASP A 77 35.60 8.77 -15.51
C ASP A 77 34.80 8.84 -16.81
N LYS A 78 34.26 7.69 -17.25
CA LYS A 78 33.52 7.60 -18.52
C LYS A 78 32.60 6.37 -18.52
N ILE A 79 31.43 6.48 -19.18
CA ILE A 79 30.58 5.34 -19.55
C ILE A 79 30.26 5.43 -21.05
N GLU A 80 30.54 4.38 -21.78
CA GLU A 80 30.26 4.23 -23.23
C GLU A 80 29.21 3.15 -23.45
N GLY A 81 28.52 3.16 -24.60
CA GLY A 81 27.51 2.16 -25.00
C GLY A 81 26.23 2.17 -24.20
N LEU A 82 25.96 3.20 -23.39
CA LEU A 82 24.79 3.28 -22.53
C LEU A 82 23.52 3.56 -23.35
N SER A 83 22.56 2.63 -23.27
CA SER A 83 21.21 2.79 -23.82
C SER A 83 20.33 3.63 -22.87
N PRO A 84 19.12 4.08 -23.28
CA PRO A 84 18.13 4.61 -22.34
C PRO A 84 17.91 3.64 -21.18
N VAL A 85 17.88 4.15 -19.94
CA VAL A 85 17.89 3.33 -18.73
C VAL A 85 16.56 3.42 -17.99
N ILE A 86 16.01 2.27 -17.58
CA ILE A 86 14.82 2.16 -16.75
C ILE A 86 15.16 1.38 -15.47
N SER A 87 14.96 2.01 -14.31
CA SER A 87 15.15 1.38 -13.01
C SER A 87 13.84 0.80 -12.46
N ILE A 88 13.90 -0.41 -11.92
CA ILE A 88 12.78 -1.08 -11.24
C ILE A 88 13.22 -1.44 -9.81
N GLU A 89 13.10 -0.46 -8.92
CA GLU A 89 13.48 -0.59 -7.51
C GLU A 89 12.30 -1.08 -6.65
N GLN A 90 12.60 -1.60 -5.46
CA GLN A 90 11.61 -2.04 -4.48
C GLN A 90 10.86 -0.90 -3.80
N LYS A 91 11.47 0.29 -3.69
CA LYS A 91 10.89 1.41 -2.95
C LYS A 91 9.56 1.83 -3.58
N THR A 92 8.47 1.62 -2.85
CA THR A 92 7.13 2.10 -3.24
C THR A 92 7.05 3.61 -2.98
N THR A 93 7.24 4.40 -4.01
CA THR A 93 7.14 5.87 -3.92
C THR A 93 5.69 6.35 -3.86
N ASN A 94 4.74 5.57 -4.38
CA ASN A 94 3.34 6.00 -4.47
C ASN A 94 2.46 5.40 -3.38
N LYS A 95 2.20 6.19 -2.32
CA LYS A 95 1.29 5.86 -1.21
C LYS A 95 -0.13 6.39 -1.42
N SER A 96 -0.49 6.80 -2.63
CA SER A 96 -1.83 7.31 -2.92
C SER A 96 -2.88 6.21 -2.73
N PRO A 97 -3.92 6.43 -1.93
CA PRO A 97 -5.00 5.46 -1.74
C PRO A 97 -5.86 5.29 -3.01
N ARG A 98 -5.67 6.14 -4.01
CA ARG A 98 -6.36 6.11 -5.30
C ARG A 98 -5.60 5.32 -6.36
N SER A 99 -4.34 4.98 -6.12
CA SER A 99 -3.55 4.15 -7.01
C SER A 99 -3.85 2.68 -6.73
N THR A 100 -4.23 1.94 -7.78
CA THR A 100 -4.54 0.50 -7.72
C THR A 100 -3.67 -0.28 -8.71
N VAL A 101 -3.63 -1.61 -8.57
CA VAL A 101 -2.97 -2.48 -9.56
C VAL A 101 -3.46 -2.15 -10.96
N GLY A 102 -4.79 -2.06 -11.16
CA GLY A 102 -5.39 -1.77 -12.46
C GLY A 102 -5.02 -0.41 -13.05
N THR A 103 -4.81 0.61 -12.21
CA THR A 103 -4.39 1.95 -12.71
C THR A 103 -2.89 2.02 -13.00
N ILE A 104 -2.06 1.27 -12.27
CA ILE A 104 -0.61 1.21 -12.52
C ILE A 104 -0.32 0.43 -13.81
N THR A 105 -1.07 -0.63 -14.07
CA THR A 105 -0.94 -1.49 -15.26
C THR A 105 -1.76 -1.00 -16.46
N GLU A 106 -2.45 0.12 -16.32
CA GLU A 106 -3.37 0.70 -17.33
C GLU A 106 -4.57 -0.21 -17.68
N ILE A 107 -4.68 -1.42 -17.11
CA ILE A 107 -5.79 -2.34 -17.37
C ILE A 107 -7.13 -1.67 -17.08
N TYR A 108 -7.22 -0.90 -15.98
CA TYR A 108 -8.44 -0.20 -15.60
C TYR A 108 -8.83 0.90 -16.59
N ASP A 109 -7.85 1.56 -17.23
CA ASP A 109 -8.11 2.58 -18.24
C ASP A 109 -8.66 1.96 -19.52
N PHE A 110 -8.15 0.82 -19.95
CA PHE A 110 -8.74 0.05 -21.05
C PHE A 110 -10.12 -0.52 -20.70
N LEU A 111 -10.34 -0.95 -19.45
CA LEU A 111 -11.69 -1.36 -19.01
C LEU A 111 -12.69 -0.21 -19.08
N ARG A 112 -12.32 0.99 -18.63
CA ARG A 112 -13.17 2.18 -18.74
C ARG A 112 -13.53 2.48 -20.19
N LEU A 113 -12.56 2.36 -21.10
CA LEU A 113 -12.79 2.54 -22.54
C LEU A 113 -13.73 1.44 -23.09
N LEU A 114 -13.49 0.19 -22.72
CA LEU A 114 -14.33 -0.94 -23.12
C LEU A 114 -15.79 -0.75 -22.66
N PHE A 115 -15.99 -0.39 -21.37
CA PHE A 115 -17.33 -0.17 -20.83
C PHE A 115 -18.03 1.03 -21.47
N SER A 116 -17.32 2.11 -21.77
CA SER A 116 -17.91 3.27 -22.42
C SER A 116 -18.38 2.99 -23.85
N ARG A 117 -17.82 1.98 -24.52
CA ARG A 117 -18.10 1.68 -25.94
C ARG A 117 -18.96 0.44 -26.17
N ALA A 118 -18.85 -0.58 -25.32
CA ALA A 118 -19.42 -1.90 -25.54
C ALA A 118 -20.40 -2.38 -24.44
N SER A 119 -20.56 -1.63 -23.33
CA SER A 119 -21.49 -2.03 -22.26
C SER A 119 -22.94 -1.72 -22.58
N GLU A 120 -23.83 -2.46 -21.95
CA GLU A 120 -25.26 -2.24 -21.94
C GLU A 120 -25.69 -1.64 -20.61
N ALA A 121 -26.57 -0.63 -20.66
CA ALA A 121 -27.09 0.05 -19.47
C ALA A 121 -28.35 -0.65 -18.95
N TYR A 122 -28.43 -0.77 -17.62
CA TYR A 122 -29.58 -1.31 -16.90
C TYR A 122 -30.07 -0.34 -15.84
N SER A 123 -31.37 -0.26 -15.63
CA SER A 123 -31.96 0.60 -14.61
C SER A 123 -31.61 0.08 -13.20
N PHE A 124 -31.15 0.94 -12.31
CA PHE A 124 -30.85 0.56 -10.93
C PHE A 124 -32.12 0.32 -10.09
N ASN A 125 -33.30 0.78 -10.56
CA ASN A 125 -34.57 0.59 -9.86
C ASN A 125 -35.32 -0.66 -10.32
N THR A 126 -35.39 -0.90 -11.64
CA THR A 126 -36.19 -1.98 -12.22
C THR A 126 -35.38 -3.17 -12.70
N GLY A 127 -34.06 -2.98 -12.89
CA GLY A 127 -33.18 -3.99 -13.49
C GLY A 127 -33.39 -4.16 -15.01
N GLU A 128 -34.27 -3.42 -15.63
CA GLU A 128 -34.54 -3.48 -17.06
C GLU A 128 -33.43 -2.86 -17.88
N LYS A 129 -33.23 -3.39 -19.09
CA LYS A 129 -32.27 -2.84 -20.05
C LYS A 129 -32.73 -1.46 -20.51
N MET A 130 -31.85 -0.49 -20.49
CA MET A 130 -32.12 0.87 -20.97
C MET A 130 -31.99 0.97 -22.47
N ILE A 131 -32.83 1.79 -23.07
CA ILE A 131 -32.96 1.96 -24.53
C ILE A 131 -32.86 3.45 -24.85
N SER A 132 -32.10 3.77 -25.87
CA SER A 132 -32.12 5.09 -26.53
C SER A 132 -32.78 4.97 -27.89
N TYR A 133 -33.57 5.95 -28.28
CA TYR A 133 -34.30 5.97 -29.54
C TYR A 133 -33.85 7.15 -30.40
N SER A 134 -33.80 6.96 -31.72
CA SER A 134 -33.77 8.06 -32.69
C SER A 134 -35.15 8.69 -32.80
N ASP A 135 -35.22 9.94 -33.26
CA ASP A 135 -36.49 10.65 -33.45
C ASP A 135 -37.45 9.87 -34.36
N GLU A 136 -36.91 9.23 -35.39
CA GLU A 136 -37.68 8.39 -36.32
C GLU A 136 -38.22 7.13 -35.65
N GLN A 137 -37.42 6.49 -34.79
CA GLN A 137 -37.85 5.35 -33.97
C GLN A 137 -38.94 5.75 -32.98
N ILE A 138 -38.78 6.90 -32.30
CA ILE A 138 -39.80 7.44 -31.40
C ILE A 138 -41.12 7.67 -32.17
N LYS A 139 -41.06 8.33 -33.33
CA LYS A 139 -42.22 8.58 -34.18
C LYS A 139 -42.92 7.26 -34.53
N ASN A 140 -42.17 6.30 -35.06
CA ASN A 140 -42.74 5.01 -35.51
C ASN A 140 -43.34 4.20 -34.35
N LEU A 141 -42.73 4.23 -33.18
CA LEU A 141 -43.25 3.56 -31.98
C LEU A 141 -44.52 4.23 -31.47
N ILE A 142 -44.59 5.56 -31.42
CA ILE A 142 -45.81 6.28 -31.04
C ILE A 142 -46.95 5.98 -32.01
N LEU A 143 -46.69 6.02 -33.31
CA LEU A 143 -47.67 5.70 -34.32
C LEU A 143 -48.22 4.26 -34.19
N LYS A 144 -47.33 3.31 -33.84
CA LYS A 144 -47.68 1.90 -33.67
C LYS A 144 -48.41 1.60 -32.35
N GLU A 145 -47.92 2.11 -31.24
CA GLU A 145 -48.43 1.80 -29.90
C GLU A 145 -49.71 2.55 -29.55
N PHE A 146 -49.95 3.75 -30.16
CA PHE A 146 -51.10 4.62 -29.86
C PHE A 146 -52.03 4.84 -31.05
N THR A 147 -52.01 3.97 -32.05
CA THR A 147 -52.88 4.06 -33.20
C THR A 147 -54.35 4.26 -32.80
N HIS A 148 -55.03 5.29 -33.39
CA HIS A 148 -56.44 5.70 -33.12
C HIS A 148 -56.69 6.15 -31.65
N LYS A 149 -55.65 6.49 -30.88
CA LYS A 149 -55.79 6.98 -29.52
C LYS A 149 -55.55 8.49 -29.42
N LYS A 150 -56.21 9.12 -28.43
CA LYS A 150 -55.94 10.51 -28.06
C LYS A 150 -54.77 10.53 -27.10
N VAL A 151 -53.65 11.11 -27.49
CA VAL A 151 -52.44 11.19 -26.66
C VAL A 151 -52.10 12.63 -26.29
N ALA A 152 -51.52 12.78 -25.13
CA ALA A 152 -50.77 13.98 -24.77
C ALA A 152 -49.27 13.71 -24.80
N VAL A 153 -48.52 14.54 -25.49
CA VAL A 153 -47.06 14.53 -25.50
C VAL A 153 -46.53 15.58 -24.51
N LEU A 154 -45.72 15.14 -23.57
CA LEU A 154 -45.24 15.95 -22.47
C LEU A 154 -43.70 15.98 -22.43
N ALA A 155 -43.17 17.09 -21.90
CA ALA A 155 -41.74 17.24 -21.60
C ALA A 155 -41.51 17.23 -20.09
N PRO A 156 -40.85 16.19 -19.51
CA PRO A 156 -40.53 16.15 -18.09
C PRO A 156 -39.46 17.19 -17.74
N LEU A 157 -39.74 18.07 -16.76
CA LEU A 157 -38.82 19.08 -16.29
C LEU A 157 -38.31 18.80 -14.87
N ILE A 158 -39.20 18.38 -13.97
CA ILE A 158 -38.89 18.07 -12.59
C ILE A 158 -39.39 16.67 -12.26
N LYS A 159 -38.54 15.87 -11.63
CA LYS A 159 -38.88 14.54 -11.15
C LYS A 159 -38.44 14.35 -9.69
N SER A 160 -39.42 14.08 -8.82
CA SER A 160 -39.21 13.74 -7.38
C SER A 160 -38.35 14.76 -6.63
N ARG A 161 -38.57 16.06 -6.83
CA ARG A 161 -37.82 17.12 -6.15
C ARG A 161 -38.74 18.04 -5.33
N LYS A 162 -38.23 18.46 -4.16
CA LYS A 162 -38.92 19.45 -3.32
C LYS A 162 -38.73 20.87 -3.89
N GLY A 163 -39.74 21.70 -3.80
CA GLY A 163 -39.66 23.09 -4.23
C GLY A 163 -41.05 23.71 -4.49
N HIS A 164 -41.16 25.03 -4.51
CA HIS A 164 -42.40 25.74 -4.79
C HIS A 164 -42.61 26.04 -6.28
N TYR A 165 -41.56 25.99 -7.10
CA TYR A 165 -41.49 26.08 -8.56
C TYR A 165 -42.21 27.26 -9.24
N ARG A 166 -42.42 28.36 -8.53
CA ARG A 166 -43.09 29.56 -9.08
C ARG A 166 -42.41 30.10 -10.33
N GLU A 167 -41.08 30.28 -10.23
CA GLU A 167 -40.25 30.82 -11.34
C GLU A 167 -40.28 29.91 -12.58
N LEU A 168 -40.31 28.58 -12.34
CA LEU A 168 -40.42 27.60 -13.41
C LEU A 168 -41.75 27.73 -14.16
N PHE A 169 -42.87 27.86 -13.46
CA PHE A 169 -44.19 28.05 -14.12
C PHE A 169 -44.27 29.37 -14.88
N GLU A 170 -43.68 30.45 -14.35
CA GLU A 170 -43.58 31.74 -15.05
C GLU A 170 -42.72 31.62 -16.32
N GLN A 171 -41.60 30.86 -16.29
CA GLN A 171 -40.76 30.58 -17.44
C GLN A 171 -41.51 29.77 -18.52
N ILE A 172 -42.16 28.67 -18.11
CA ILE A 172 -42.94 27.83 -19.02
C ILE A 172 -44.06 28.62 -19.70
N SER A 173 -44.77 29.47 -18.97
CA SER A 173 -45.84 30.35 -19.50
C SER A 173 -45.29 31.39 -20.50
N LYS A 174 -44.11 31.98 -20.24
CA LYS A 174 -43.42 32.89 -21.18
C LYS A 174 -42.98 32.22 -22.46
N GLN A 175 -42.72 30.92 -22.44
CA GLN A 175 -42.40 30.13 -23.63
C GLN A 175 -43.66 29.74 -24.45
N GLY A 176 -44.87 30.14 -24.02
CA GLY A 176 -46.12 29.93 -24.71
C GLY A 176 -46.87 28.65 -24.34
N PHE A 177 -46.37 27.89 -23.36
CA PHE A 177 -47.07 26.70 -22.90
C PHE A 177 -48.18 27.05 -21.87
N VAL A 178 -49.32 26.45 -22.01
CA VAL A 178 -50.53 26.80 -21.23
C VAL A 178 -50.84 25.75 -20.15
N ARG A 179 -50.31 24.52 -20.29
CA ARG A 179 -50.66 23.39 -19.41
C ARG A 179 -49.46 22.63 -18.94
N VAL A 180 -49.52 22.21 -17.70
CA VAL A 180 -48.55 21.31 -17.03
C VAL A 180 -49.25 20.14 -16.40
N ARG A 181 -48.55 19.00 -16.30
CA ARG A 181 -48.97 17.89 -15.49
C ARG A 181 -48.16 17.97 -14.20
N VAL A 182 -48.83 18.05 -13.06
CA VAL A 182 -48.20 18.12 -11.72
C VAL A 182 -48.72 16.94 -10.91
N ASP A 183 -47.78 16.11 -10.42
CA ASP A 183 -48.08 14.93 -9.57
C ASP A 183 -49.17 14.05 -10.20
N GLY A 184 -49.09 13.82 -11.52
CA GLY A 184 -50.03 12.99 -12.28
C GLY A 184 -51.28 13.70 -12.79
N LYS A 185 -51.57 14.97 -12.45
CA LYS A 185 -52.77 15.68 -12.86
C LYS A 185 -52.46 16.85 -13.79
N ILE A 186 -53.11 16.91 -14.95
CA ILE A 186 -52.98 18.03 -15.89
C ILE A 186 -53.76 19.23 -15.36
N ARG A 187 -53.06 20.39 -15.32
CA ARG A 187 -53.58 21.69 -14.85
C ARG A 187 -53.21 22.80 -15.83
N GLU A 188 -53.98 23.86 -15.86
CA GLU A 188 -53.60 25.10 -16.56
C GLU A 188 -52.65 25.92 -15.69
N ILE A 189 -51.70 26.62 -16.32
CA ILE A 189 -50.73 27.47 -15.60
C ILE A 189 -51.43 28.78 -15.26
N GLU A 190 -51.67 29.00 -13.99
CA GLU A 190 -52.23 30.24 -13.44
C GLU A 190 -51.11 31.23 -13.05
N LYS A 191 -51.43 32.52 -13.14
CA LYS A 191 -50.51 33.59 -12.75
C LYS A 191 -50.21 33.47 -11.27
N GLY A 192 -48.89 33.26 -10.94
CA GLY A 192 -48.45 33.10 -9.57
C GLY A 192 -48.57 31.68 -9.00
N MET A 193 -48.84 30.67 -9.85
CA MET A 193 -48.91 29.26 -9.48
C MET A 193 -47.66 28.84 -8.67
N ARG A 194 -47.88 28.13 -7.56
CA ARG A 194 -46.84 27.58 -6.70
C ARG A 194 -47.28 26.26 -6.06
N LEU A 195 -46.32 25.40 -5.78
CA LEU A 195 -46.53 24.11 -5.14
C LEU A 195 -46.04 24.12 -3.68
N ASP A 196 -46.37 23.08 -2.92
CA ASP A 196 -45.93 22.91 -1.53
C ASP A 196 -44.40 22.68 -1.49
N ARG A 197 -43.65 23.61 -0.86
CA ARG A 197 -42.20 23.58 -0.79
C ARG A 197 -41.62 22.32 -0.13
N TYR A 198 -42.37 21.67 0.75
CA TYR A 198 -41.89 20.54 1.56
C TYR A 198 -42.21 19.18 0.96
N LYS A 199 -43.09 19.14 -0.04
CA LYS A 199 -43.41 17.91 -0.77
C LYS A 199 -42.54 17.74 -1.99
N THR A 200 -42.37 16.48 -2.39
CA THR A 200 -41.74 16.14 -3.67
C THR A 200 -42.75 16.22 -4.77
N HIS A 201 -42.34 16.81 -5.88
CA HIS A 201 -43.24 17.03 -7.04
C HIS A 201 -42.61 16.46 -8.32
N ASP A 202 -43.51 15.99 -9.23
CA ASP A 202 -43.22 15.68 -10.62
C ASP A 202 -43.92 16.75 -11.47
N ILE A 203 -43.18 17.39 -12.40
CA ILE A 203 -43.70 18.46 -13.25
C ILE A 203 -43.31 18.18 -14.68
N GLU A 204 -44.31 18.00 -15.54
CA GLU A 204 -44.16 17.83 -16.97
C GLU A 204 -44.93 18.92 -17.71
N VAL A 205 -44.32 19.47 -18.76
CA VAL A 205 -45.02 20.44 -19.66
C VAL A 205 -45.79 19.69 -20.71
N VAL A 206 -47.08 20.03 -20.92
CA VAL A 206 -47.88 19.49 -22.02
C VAL A 206 -47.51 20.24 -23.26
N ILE A 207 -46.86 19.59 -24.21
CA ILE A 207 -46.42 20.19 -25.48
C ILE A 207 -47.58 20.20 -26.47
N ASP A 208 -48.22 19.05 -26.66
CA ASP A 208 -49.36 18.95 -27.59
C ASP A 208 -50.31 17.81 -27.18
N ARG A 209 -51.54 17.86 -27.72
CA ARG A 209 -52.56 16.81 -27.62
C ARG A 209 -53.05 16.49 -29.03
N LEU A 210 -52.85 15.26 -29.45
CA LEU A 210 -53.21 14.80 -30.81
C LEU A 210 -53.95 13.47 -30.75
N LEU A 211 -54.74 13.30 -31.79
CA LEU A 211 -55.28 11.98 -32.17
C LEU A 211 -54.23 11.35 -33.12
N ILE A 212 -53.77 10.15 -32.82
CA ILE A 212 -52.78 9.44 -33.65
C ILE A 212 -53.53 8.74 -34.80
N ASP A 213 -53.53 9.36 -35.97
CA ASP A 213 -54.05 8.84 -37.23
C ASP A 213 -53.04 9.08 -38.37
N GLU A 214 -53.35 8.66 -39.57
CA GLU A 214 -52.48 8.78 -40.74
C GLU A 214 -52.19 10.25 -41.11
N THR A 215 -52.97 11.21 -40.64
CA THR A 215 -52.75 12.64 -40.91
C THR A 215 -51.85 13.32 -39.86
N ALA A 216 -51.66 12.71 -38.75
CA ALA A 216 -50.93 13.27 -37.60
C ALA A 216 -49.41 13.25 -37.76
N GLU A 217 -48.86 12.53 -38.75
CA GLU A 217 -47.39 12.26 -38.83
C GLU A 217 -46.52 13.49 -38.80
N LYS A 218 -46.81 14.51 -39.63
CA LYS A 218 -45.98 15.75 -39.65
C LYS A 218 -46.07 16.55 -38.36
N ARG A 219 -47.30 16.68 -37.81
CA ARG A 219 -47.49 17.38 -36.53
C ARG A 219 -46.84 16.65 -35.36
N LEU A 220 -46.90 15.31 -35.37
CA LEU A 220 -46.22 14.49 -34.36
C LEU A 220 -44.72 14.66 -34.41
N GLU A 221 -44.11 14.76 -35.61
CA GLU A 221 -42.67 15.00 -35.76
C GLU A 221 -42.23 16.35 -35.17
N GLU A 222 -42.98 17.42 -35.43
CA GLU A 222 -42.72 18.75 -34.84
C GLU A 222 -42.92 18.75 -33.31
N THR A 223 -43.98 18.07 -32.86
CA THR A 223 -44.27 17.88 -31.43
C THR A 223 -43.15 17.13 -30.72
N ILE A 224 -42.65 16.01 -31.30
CA ILE A 224 -41.52 15.23 -30.76
C ILE A 224 -40.27 16.11 -30.66
N LYS A 225 -39.92 16.88 -31.71
CA LYS A 225 -38.75 17.80 -31.68
C LYS A 225 -38.86 18.81 -30.56
N THR A 226 -40.03 19.44 -30.43
CA THR A 226 -40.30 20.42 -29.36
C THR A 226 -40.25 19.80 -27.98
N ALA A 227 -40.86 18.62 -27.81
CA ALA A 227 -40.88 17.91 -26.53
C ALA A 227 -39.46 17.49 -26.10
N LEU A 228 -38.65 16.94 -26.99
CA LEU A 228 -37.28 16.55 -26.74
C LEU A 228 -36.36 17.78 -26.42
N TYR A 229 -36.57 18.89 -27.11
CA TYR A 229 -35.86 20.14 -26.82
C TYR A 229 -36.21 20.66 -25.42
N THR A 230 -37.50 20.75 -25.09
CA THR A 230 -38.01 21.28 -23.81
C THR A 230 -37.67 20.33 -22.66
N GLY A 231 -37.75 19.02 -22.87
CA GLY A 231 -37.53 17.97 -21.86
C GLY A 231 -36.07 17.44 -21.78
N ASN A 232 -35.07 18.20 -22.31
CA ASN A 232 -33.66 17.77 -22.30
C ASN A 232 -33.45 16.35 -22.84
N ASN A 233 -33.89 16.11 -24.08
CA ASN A 233 -33.82 14.83 -24.78
C ASN A 233 -34.77 13.74 -24.25
N ILE A 234 -35.69 14.05 -23.33
CA ILE A 234 -36.70 13.14 -22.81
C ILE A 234 -38.09 13.65 -23.17
N LEU A 235 -38.95 12.77 -23.64
CA LEU A 235 -40.38 13.04 -23.78
C LEU A 235 -41.20 11.93 -23.12
N MET A 236 -42.40 12.26 -22.75
CA MET A 236 -43.40 11.35 -22.20
C MET A 236 -44.67 11.42 -23.01
N VAL A 237 -45.26 10.29 -23.33
CA VAL A 237 -46.56 10.17 -23.97
C VAL A 237 -47.53 9.51 -23.01
N ILE A 238 -48.70 10.07 -22.85
CA ILE A 238 -49.79 9.46 -22.09
C ILE A 238 -51.00 9.31 -22.98
N ASP A 239 -51.65 8.19 -22.90
CA ASP A 239 -52.99 8.00 -23.40
C ASP A 239 -53.96 8.77 -22.48
N VAL A 240 -54.77 9.65 -23.05
CA VAL A 240 -55.67 10.52 -22.28
C VAL A 240 -56.73 9.72 -21.52
N ASP A 241 -57.03 8.49 -21.94
CA ASP A 241 -58.05 7.63 -21.35
C ASP A 241 -57.45 6.64 -20.29
N ASP A 242 -56.18 6.22 -20.46
CA ASP A 242 -55.52 5.23 -19.54
C ASP A 242 -54.50 5.88 -18.57
N GLU A 243 -54.12 7.13 -18.82
CA GLU A 243 -53.18 7.96 -18.05
C GLU A 243 -51.79 7.31 -17.73
N LYS A 244 -51.49 6.10 -18.28
CA LYS A 244 -50.22 5.45 -18.10
C LYS A 244 -49.10 6.13 -18.88
N PRO A 245 -48.02 6.54 -18.19
CA PRO A 245 -46.92 7.20 -18.86
C PRO A 245 -46.05 6.22 -19.64
N ARG A 246 -45.72 6.58 -20.89
CA ARG A 246 -44.71 5.93 -21.70
C ARG A 246 -43.60 6.92 -21.99
N TYR A 247 -42.37 6.60 -21.64
CA TYR A 247 -41.22 7.49 -21.80
C TYR A 247 -40.41 7.12 -23.05
N PHE A 248 -39.91 8.13 -23.75
CA PHE A 248 -38.94 8.01 -24.84
C PHE A 248 -37.80 9.00 -24.65
N SER A 249 -36.60 8.63 -25.06
CA SER A 249 -35.44 9.49 -24.93
C SER A 249 -34.39 9.24 -26.01
N ARG A 250 -33.67 10.28 -26.39
CA ARG A 250 -32.41 10.16 -27.14
C ARG A 250 -31.27 9.63 -26.30
N GLU A 251 -31.39 9.74 -24.98
CA GLU A 251 -30.42 9.18 -24.00
C GLU A 251 -30.89 7.79 -23.54
N LEU A 252 -29.98 7.06 -22.89
CA LEU A 252 -30.28 5.76 -22.30
C LEU A 252 -31.31 5.92 -21.18
N MET A 253 -32.47 5.34 -21.35
CA MET A 253 -33.58 5.49 -20.39
C MET A 253 -34.32 4.16 -20.17
N CYS A 254 -34.78 3.97 -18.94
CA CYS A 254 -35.65 2.90 -18.54
C CYS A 254 -37.08 3.19 -19.04
N PRO A 255 -37.66 2.34 -19.90
CA PRO A 255 -39.00 2.60 -20.48
C PRO A 255 -40.09 2.70 -19.42
N THR A 256 -39.98 1.93 -18.34
CA THR A 256 -40.99 1.84 -17.27
C THR A 256 -40.85 2.95 -16.22
N SER A 257 -39.62 3.23 -15.74
CA SER A 257 -39.43 4.18 -14.64
C SER A 257 -39.07 5.59 -15.11
N GLY A 258 -38.75 5.78 -16.41
CA GLY A 258 -38.32 7.07 -16.97
C GLY A 258 -37.00 7.61 -16.39
N ILE A 259 -36.22 6.76 -15.71
CA ILE A 259 -34.87 7.12 -15.28
C ILE A 259 -33.95 7.11 -16.47
N ALA A 260 -33.26 8.20 -16.72
CA ALA A 260 -32.31 8.34 -17.82
C ALA A 260 -30.86 8.40 -17.30
N TYR A 261 -29.94 7.80 -18.06
CA TYR A 261 -28.50 7.95 -17.85
C TYR A 261 -27.90 8.72 -19.04
N PRO A 262 -26.96 9.61 -18.78
CA PRO A 262 -26.20 10.23 -19.87
C PRO A 262 -25.42 9.12 -20.62
N ASN A 263 -25.08 9.38 -21.87
CA ASN A 263 -24.25 8.48 -22.65
C ASN A 263 -22.93 8.21 -21.93
N PRO A 264 -22.50 6.94 -21.81
CA PRO A 264 -21.34 6.59 -21.02
C PRO A 264 -20.05 7.08 -21.68
N GLU A 265 -19.27 7.85 -20.91
CA GLU A 265 -17.92 8.27 -21.24
C GLU A 265 -16.92 7.47 -20.38
N PRO A 266 -15.62 7.37 -20.75
CA PRO A 266 -14.63 6.73 -19.90
C PRO A 266 -14.57 7.30 -18.47
N ASN A 267 -14.87 8.59 -18.29
CA ASN A 267 -14.92 9.24 -16.98
C ASN A 267 -16.13 8.82 -16.13
N THR A 268 -17.19 8.29 -16.72
CA THR A 268 -18.34 7.71 -16.01
C THR A 268 -17.91 6.50 -15.16
N PHE A 269 -16.90 5.78 -15.61
CA PHE A 269 -16.36 4.59 -14.95
C PHE A 269 -15.08 4.86 -14.15
N SER A 270 -14.71 6.13 -13.98
CA SER A 270 -13.50 6.51 -13.21
C SER A 270 -13.86 6.86 -11.76
N PHE A 271 -13.28 6.12 -10.81
CA PHE A 271 -13.38 6.47 -9.39
C PHE A 271 -12.52 7.70 -9.01
N ASN A 272 -11.67 8.18 -9.92
CA ASN A 272 -10.87 9.39 -9.77
C ASN A 272 -11.55 10.64 -10.37
N SER A 273 -12.68 10.46 -11.07
CA SER A 273 -13.46 11.55 -11.66
C SER A 273 -14.74 11.80 -10.87
N PRO A 274 -15.14 13.04 -10.61
CA PRO A 274 -16.42 13.38 -9.98
C PRO A 274 -17.65 12.83 -10.75
N LYS A 275 -17.51 12.59 -12.06
CA LYS A 275 -18.58 11.97 -12.88
C LYS A 275 -18.89 10.55 -12.44
N GLY A 276 -17.88 9.74 -12.14
CA GLY A 276 -18.01 8.31 -11.80
C GLY A 276 -17.88 7.97 -10.32
N ALA A 277 -17.14 8.76 -9.55
CA ALA A 277 -16.82 8.48 -8.14
C ALA A 277 -18.08 8.45 -7.25
N CYS A 278 -18.14 7.49 -6.33
CA CYS A 278 -19.16 7.47 -5.28
C CYS A 278 -19.08 8.77 -4.45
N PRO A 279 -20.17 9.53 -4.28
CA PRO A 279 -20.14 10.82 -3.60
C PRO A 279 -19.82 10.71 -2.09
N ASN A 280 -20.14 9.59 -1.44
CA ASN A 280 -19.91 9.40 -0.02
C ASN A 280 -18.42 9.13 0.31
N CYS A 281 -17.75 8.29 -0.46
CA CYS A 281 -16.33 7.96 -0.24
C CYS A 281 -15.39 8.67 -1.21
N ASN A 282 -15.89 9.54 -2.08
CA ASN A 282 -15.11 10.22 -3.12
C ASN A 282 -14.22 9.27 -3.95
N GLY A 283 -14.73 8.08 -4.27
CA GLY A 283 -14.02 7.08 -5.06
C GLY A 283 -12.99 6.24 -4.28
N LEU A 284 -12.90 6.39 -2.97
CA LEU A 284 -11.95 5.60 -2.16
C LEU A 284 -12.44 4.17 -1.87
N GLY A 285 -13.74 3.92 -1.90
CA GLY A 285 -14.35 2.64 -1.53
C GLY A 285 -14.44 2.40 -0.02
N ILE A 286 -13.76 3.21 0.77
CA ILE A 286 -13.70 3.13 2.23
C ILE A 286 -14.10 4.47 2.85
N THR A 287 -14.62 4.42 4.07
CA THR A 287 -14.89 5.57 4.94
C THR A 287 -14.21 5.37 6.29
N ASN A 288 -13.91 6.47 6.98
CA ASN A 288 -13.35 6.40 8.31
C ASN A 288 -14.49 6.48 9.34
N GLU A 289 -14.64 5.44 10.13
CA GLU A 289 -15.62 5.39 11.23
C GLU A 289 -14.94 5.33 12.59
N VAL A 290 -15.51 6.02 13.56
CA VAL A 290 -14.94 6.08 14.91
C VAL A 290 -15.12 4.73 15.61
N ASN A 291 -14.01 4.19 16.11
CA ASN A 291 -13.98 2.93 16.84
C ASN A 291 -14.07 3.17 18.36
N LYS A 292 -15.15 2.67 18.99
CA LYS A 292 -15.40 2.80 20.44
C LYS A 292 -14.29 2.16 21.29
N HIS A 293 -13.71 1.05 20.87
CA HIS A 293 -12.63 0.40 21.60
C HIS A 293 -11.31 1.20 21.56
N LYS A 294 -11.11 2.04 20.54
CA LYS A 294 -9.99 2.98 20.53
C LYS A 294 -10.21 4.20 21.40
N ILE A 295 -11.48 4.54 21.65
CA ILE A 295 -11.85 5.62 22.60
C ILE A 295 -11.69 5.13 24.05
N ILE A 296 -12.19 3.93 24.34
CA ILE A 296 -12.15 3.31 25.68
C ILE A 296 -11.53 1.91 25.53
N PRO A 297 -10.20 1.80 25.54
CA PRO A 297 -9.53 0.50 25.39
C PRO A 297 -9.55 -0.36 26.68
N ASP A 298 -9.59 0.25 27.86
CA ASP A 298 -9.65 -0.44 29.15
C ASP A 298 -10.71 0.20 30.04
N HIS A 299 -11.80 -0.53 30.28
CA HIS A 299 -12.93 -0.07 31.09
C HIS A 299 -12.64 0.02 32.60
N ARG A 300 -11.52 -0.56 33.05
CA ARG A 300 -11.08 -0.47 34.47
C ARG A 300 -10.40 0.85 34.80
N ILE A 301 -10.04 1.64 33.80
CA ILE A 301 -9.41 2.96 33.97
C ILE A 301 -10.53 3.99 34.13
N SER A 302 -10.38 4.91 35.08
CA SER A 302 -11.34 6.01 35.28
C SER A 302 -11.15 7.12 34.24
N ILE A 303 -12.22 7.93 34.04
CA ILE A 303 -12.17 9.09 33.14
C ILE A 303 -11.07 10.07 33.59
N LYS A 304 -10.91 10.28 34.92
CA LYS A 304 -9.86 11.14 35.47
C LYS A 304 -8.47 10.72 35.11
N LYS A 305 -8.19 9.41 35.04
CA LYS A 305 -6.88 8.82 34.69
C LYS A 305 -6.71 8.58 33.19
N GLY A 306 -7.55 9.20 32.34
CA GLY A 306 -7.44 9.08 30.89
C GLY A 306 -8.09 7.84 30.30
N GLY A 307 -9.08 7.23 30.96
CA GLY A 307 -9.83 6.09 30.42
C GLY A 307 -10.56 6.39 29.10
N ILE A 308 -10.84 7.68 28.82
CA ILE A 308 -11.25 8.17 27.51
C ILE A 308 -10.01 8.74 26.80
N VAL A 309 -9.32 7.90 26.06
CA VAL A 309 -8.00 8.20 25.45
C VAL A 309 -7.96 9.50 24.64
N PRO A 310 -8.96 9.87 23.81
CA PRO A 310 -8.96 11.14 23.07
C PRO A 310 -8.87 12.39 23.96
N LEU A 311 -9.34 12.32 25.20
CA LEU A 311 -9.33 13.44 26.13
C LEU A 311 -8.05 13.49 26.98
N GLY A 312 -7.39 12.32 27.17
CA GLY A 312 -6.27 12.18 28.09
C GLY A 312 -6.68 12.27 29.56
N GLU A 313 -5.71 12.55 30.43
CA GLU A 313 -5.97 12.77 31.85
C GLU A 313 -6.74 14.07 32.10
N GLN A 314 -7.50 14.11 33.20
CA GLN A 314 -8.34 15.26 33.55
C GLN A 314 -7.53 16.57 33.61
N LYS A 315 -7.98 17.54 32.82
CA LYS A 315 -7.45 18.92 32.78
C LYS A 315 -8.56 19.92 33.07
N ASN A 316 -8.18 21.13 33.43
CA ASN A 316 -9.14 22.22 33.56
C ASN A 316 -9.57 22.77 32.19
N SER A 317 -10.33 21.95 31.43
CA SER A 317 -10.84 22.26 30.10
C SER A 317 -12.37 22.20 30.07
N TRP A 318 -12.95 22.90 29.10
CA TRP A 318 -14.39 22.98 28.92
C TRP A 318 -15.08 21.61 28.81
N ILE A 319 -14.47 20.66 28.11
CA ILE A 319 -15.04 19.32 27.94
C ILE A 319 -15.11 18.53 29.27
N PHE A 320 -14.11 18.70 30.16
CA PHE A 320 -14.15 18.05 31.48
C PHE A 320 -15.15 18.67 32.42
N LYS A 321 -15.47 19.99 32.27
CA LYS A 321 -16.59 20.63 33.01
C LYS A 321 -17.92 20.03 32.56
N GLN A 322 -18.14 19.79 31.28
CA GLN A 322 -19.34 19.12 30.76
C GLN A 322 -19.45 17.69 31.30
N LEU A 323 -18.36 16.92 31.29
CA LEU A 323 -18.33 15.57 31.85
C LEU A 323 -18.63 15.55 33.37
N GLN A 324 -18.20 16.57 34.10
CA GLN A 324 -18.51 16.70 35.51
C GLN A 324 -20.02 16.88 35.76
N ASN A 325 -20.70 17.70 34.95
CA ASN A 325 -22.14 17.89 35.04
C ASN A 325 -22.92 16.61 34.68
N ILE A 326 -22.44 15.86 33.70
CA ILE A 326 -22.99 14.53 33.35
C ILE A 326 -22.80 13.58 34.55
N ALA A 327 -21.63 13.61 35.22
CA ALA A 327 -21.33 12.78 36.36
C ALA A 327 -22.23 13.08 37.54
N GLU A 328 -22.48 14.35 37.84
CA GLU A 328 -23.40 14.80 38.91
C GLU A 328 -24.83 14.34 38.62
N ARG A 329 -25.31 14.52 37.40
CA ARG A 329 -26.70 14.16 37.02
C ARG A 329 -26.97 12.65 37.05
N TYR A 330 -25.99 11.84 36.67
CA TYR A 330 -26.07 10.37 36.61
C TYR A 330 -25.46 9.68 37.84
N GLN A 331 -25.12 10.45 38.89
CA GLN A 331 -24.65 9.98 40.21
C GLN A 331 -23.42 9.05 40.13
N PHE A 332 -22.41 9.43 39.37
CA PHE A 332 -21.11 8.77 39.35
C PHE A 332 -19.97 9.81 39.49
N LYS A 333 -18.76 9.37 39.78
CA LYS A 333 -17.58 10.24 39.90
C LYS A 333 -16.62 9.99 38.71
N LEU A 334 -15.95 11.03 38.25
CA LEU A 334 -14.92 10.88 37.19
C LEU A 334 -13.74 10.01 37.65
N THR A 335 -13.65 9.67 38.94
CA THR A 335 -12.66 8.76 39.52
C THR A 335 -13.06 7.29 39.44
N ASP A 336 -14.32 6.99 39.18
CA ASP A 336 -14.83 5.64 39.14
C ASP A 336 -14.36 4.94 37.85
N PRO A 337 -14.09 3.61 37.90
CA PRO A 337 -13.82 2.84 36.72
C PRO A 337 -14.96 2.97 35.69
N ILE A 338 -14.62 3.04 34.40
CA ILE A 338 -15.66 3.20 33.36
C ILE A 338 -16.66 2.04 33.35
N GLU A 339 -16.28 0.85 33.78
CA GLU A 339 -17.17 -0.31 33.89
C GLU A 339 -18.25 -0.15 34.94
N GLU A 340 -18.03 0.67 35.97
CA GLU A 340 -18.97 0.97 37.04
C GLU A 340 -19.93 2.14 36.70
N ILE A 341 -19.63 2.92 35.66
CA ILE A 341 -20.46 4.06 35.23
C ILE A 341 -21.76 3.56 34.57
N PRO A 342 -22.92 4.18 34.93
CA PRO A 342 -24.19 3.81 34.33
C PRO A 342 -24.16 3.80 32.78
N LYS A 343 -24.68 2.74 32.15
CA LYS A 343 -24.69 2.58 30.69
C LYS A 343 -25.32 3.76 29.94
N LYS A 344 -26.35 4.41 30.54
CA LYS A 344 -26.97 5.63 29.98
C LYS A 344 -25.98 6.79 29.93
N ALA A 345 -25.19 6.99 30.99
CA ALA A 345 -24.18 8.05 31.06
C ALA A 345 -23.07 7.80 30.04
N ILE A 346 -22.57 6.57 29.93
CA ILE A 346 -21.59 6.17 28.89
C ILE A 346 -22.14 6.42 27.47
N HIS A 347 -23.41 6.12 27.24
CA HIS A 347 -24.05 6.39 25.95
C HIS A 347 -24.04 7.90 25.63
N ILE A 348 -24.41 8.75 26.57
CA ILE A 348 -24.40 10.21 26.38
C ILE A 348 -22.96 10.72 26.18
N ILE A 349 -22.01 10.23 26.96
CA ILE A 349 -20.60 10.61 26.84
C ILE A 349 -20.09 10.25 25.42
N LEU A 350 -20.45 9.10 24.88
CA LEU A 350 -19.99 8.68 23.56
C LEU A 350 -20.76 9.33 22.41
N HIS A 351 -22.07 9.35 22.46
CA HIS A 351 -22.94 9.73 21.34
C HIS A 351 -23.56 11.14 21.47
N GLY A 352 -23.45 11.77 22.60
CA GLY A 352 -24.20 12.98 22.91
C GLY A 352 -25.68 12.70 23.31
N GLY A 353 -26.40 13.74 23.62
CA GLY A 353 -27.83 13.68 23.98
C GLY A 353 -28.48 15.04 23.77
N ASN A 354 -29.81 15.04 23.66
CA ASN A 354 -30.60 16.27 23.53
C ASN A 354 -30.87 16.93 24.93
N GLU A 355 -30.15 16.49 25.94
CA GLU A 355 -30.29 16.99 27.31
C GLU A 355 -29.43 18.25 27.48
N LYS A 356 -30.05 19.34 27.91
CA LYS A 356 -29.37 20.59 28.21
C LYS A 356 -28.67 20.50 29.56
N PHE A 357 -27.41 20.89 29.59
CA PHE A 357 -26.58 21.00 30.79
C PHE A 357 -26.25 22.46 31.10
N GLU A 358 -26.47 22.89 32.33
CA GLU A 358 -26.06 24.22 32.78
C GLU A 358 -24.61 24.22 33.25
N ILE A 359 -23.80 24.99 32.58
CA ILE A 359 -22.40 25.14 32.95
C ILE A 359 -22.19 26.56 33.48
N SER A 360 -21.76 26.68 34.71
CA SER A 360 -21.32 27.96 35.27
C SER A 360 -19.82 28.14 35.04
N SER A 361 -19.44 29.21 34.35
CA SER A 361 -18.04 29.62 34.20
C SER A 361 -17.81 30.95 34.93
N LYS A 362 -16.79 30.98 35.77
CA LYS A 362 -16.28 32.22 36.40
C LYS A 362 -15.08 32.71 35.61
N ASP A 363 -15.33 33.60 34.67
CA ASP A 363 -14.27 34.34 34.02
C ASP A 363 -14.28 35.80 34.45
N LEU A 364 -13.18 36.31 34.93
CA LEU A 364 -12.99 37.71 35.36
C LEU A 364 -13.98 38.16 36.45
N GLY A 365 -14.39 37.26 37.38
CA GLY A 365 -15.26 37.57 38.49
C GLY A 365 -16.77 37.62 38.20
N VAL A 366 -17.17 37.31 36.95
CA VAL A 366 -18.55 37.22 36.50
C VAL A 366 -18.96 35.76 36.31
N THR A 367 -19.99 35.28 36.96
CA THR A 367 -20.57 33.96 36.75
C THR A 367 -21.54 34.04 35.59
N ARG A 368 -21.27 33.31 34.50
CA ARG A 368 -22.19 33.16 33.38
C ARG A 368 -22.64 31.70 33.30
N ASN A 369 -23.95 31.49 33.21
CA ASN A 369 -24.52 30.16 32.99
C ASN A 369 -24.80 29.97 31.49
N TYR A 370 -24.35 28.85 30.95
CA TYR A 370 -24.58 28.45 29.56
C TYR A 370 -25.41 27.17 29.56
N GLU A 371 -26.50 27.15 28.79
CA GLU A 371 -27.18 25.91 28.43
C GLU A 371 -26.51 25.33 27.17
N ILE A 372 -25.98 24.13 27.25
CA ILE A 372 -25.25 23.49 26.13
C ILE A 372 -25.67 22.03 26.03
N ASP A 373 -25.88 21.59 24.79
CA ASP A 373 -26.03 20.20 24.46
C ASP A 373 -24.66 19.56 24.37
N PHE A 374 -24.48 18.39 24.97
CA PHE A 374 -23.21 17.65 24.84
C PHE A 374 -23.19 16.88 23.52
N GLU A 375 -22.29 17.24 22.62
CA GLU A 375 -22.21 16.66 21.25
C GLU A 375 -21.75 15.19 21.22
N GLY A 376 -21.13 14.70 22.29
CA GLY A 376 -20.55 13.37 22.40
C GLY A 376 -19.16 13.25 21.78
N ILE A 377 -18.33 12.37 22.36
CA ILE A 377 -16.92 12.17 21.94
C ILE A 377 -16.81 11.68 20.49
N ILE A 378 -17.73 10.83 20.03
CA ILE A 378 -17.75 10.31 18.66
C ILE A 378 -17.98 11.45 17.67
N SER A 379 -18.97 12.31 17.93
CA SER A 379 -19.25 13.48 17.09
C SER A 379 -18.09 14.48 17.12
N PHE A 380 -17.52 14.72 18.30
CA PHE A 380 -16.33 15.55 18.44
C PHE A 380 -15.16 15.05 17.56
N ILE A 381 -14.82 13.76 17.61
CA ILE A 381 -13.76 13.18 16.78
C ILE A 381 -14.08 13.32 15.28
N LYS A 382 -15.35 13.05 14.88
CA LYS A 382 -15.79 13.21 13.49
C LYS A 382 -15.67 14.66 13.01
N ASN A 383 -16.08 15.62 13.84
CA ASN A 383 -15.99 17.04 13.53
C ASN A 383 -14.52 17.49 13.40
N GLN A 384 -13.64 17.05 14.31
CA GLN A 384 -12.21 17.32 14.21
C GLN A 384 -11.57 16.70 12.95
N TYR A 385 -12.02 15.52 12.53
CA TYR A 385 -11.53 14.91 11.30
C TYR A 385 -11.98 15.67 10.04
N ASN A 386 -13.25 16.09 9.98
CA ASN A 386 -13.85 16.69 8.78
C ASN A 386 -13.52 18.17 8.62
N SER A 387 -13.57 18.97 9.70
CA SER A 387 -13.53 20.42 9.68
C SER A 387 -12.19 21.03 10.08
N ALA A 388 -11.24 20.27 10.66
CA ALA A 388 -9.96 20.84 11.07
C ALA A 388 -9.11 21.29 9.86
N GLU A 389 -8.58 22.50 9.91
CA GLU A 389 -7.61 23.00 8.93
C GLU A 389 -6.22 22.35 9.11
N SER A 390 -5.89 22.02 10.36
CA SER A 390 -4.58 21.44 10.70
C SER A 390 -4.50 19.95 10.37
N SER A 391 -3.48 19.59 9.57
CA SER A 391 -3.16 18.19 9.25
C SER A 391 -2.81 17.35 10.49
N SER A 392 -2.28 17.96 11.56
CA SER A 392 -1.97 17.29 12.82
C SER A 392 -3.22 16.87 13.57
N ILE A 393 -4.25 17.69 13.58
CA ILE A 393 -5.54 17.38 14.23
C ILE A 393 -6.27 16.28 13.45
N LYS A 394 -6.28 16.34 12.12
CA LYS A 394 -6.84 15.25 11.29
C LYS A 394 -6.14 13.91 11.54
N ARG A 395 -4.81 13.93 11.66
CA ARG A 395 -4.02 12.74 11.96
C ARG A 395 -4.31 12.20 13.36
N TRP A 396 -4.45 13.09 14.36
CA TRP A 396 -4.84 12.73 15.71
C TRP A 396 -6.24 12.07 15.71
N ALA A 397 -7.24 12.68 15.09
CA ALA A 397 -8.60 12.12 15.00
C ALA A 397 -8.61 10.75 14.30
N LYS A 398 -7.82 10.59 13.24
CA LYS A 398 -7.69 9.32 12.49
C LYS A 398 -7.18 8.16 13.37
N ASN A 399 -6.42 8.41 14.43
CA ASN A 399 -5.96 7.35 15.34
C ASN A 399 -7.13 6.64 16.05
N PHE A 400 -8.28 7.31 16.21
CA PHE A 400 -9.49 6.77 16.85
C PHE A 400 -10.52 6.23 15.86
N MET A 401 -10.17 6.17 14.58
CA MET A 401 -11.05 5.70 13.51
C MET A 401 -10.52 4.40 12.90
N ASP A 402 -11.43 3.63 12.32
CA ASP A 402 -11.11 2.48 11.46
C ASP A 402 -11.55 2.77 10.04
N GLU A 403 -10.81 2.25 9.07
CA GLU A 403 -11.19 2.25 7.67
C GLU A 403 -12.19 1.10 7.45
N VAL A 404 -13.45 1.44 7.10
CA VAL A 404 -14.52 0.48 6.82
C VAL A 404 -15.00 0.62 5.38
N SER A 405 -15.55 -0.44 4.80
CA SER A 405 -16.14 -0.38 3.47
C SER A 405 -17.26 0.65 3.41
N CYS A 406 -17.27 1.47 2.36
CA CYS A 406 -18.30 2.48 2.17
C CYS A 406 -19.68 1.82 1.97
N THR A 407 -20.63 2.11 2.85
CA THR A 407 -21.99 1.53 2.83
C THR A 407 -22.83 1.96 1.62
N THR A 408 -22.49 3.08 0.96
CA THR A 408 -23.20 3.57 -0.22
C THR A 408 -22.86 2.81 -1.48
N CYS A 409 -21.59 2.41 -1.64
CA CYS A 409 -21.11 1.71 -2.83
C CYS A 409 -20.58 0.29 -2.55
N ASP A 410 -20.70 -0.22 -1.32
CA ASP A 410 -20.19 -1.53 -0.87
C ASP A 410 -18.73 -1.77 -1.27
N GLY A 411 -17.88 -0.75 -1.11
CA GLY A 411 -16.48 -0.80 -1.51
C GLY A 411 -16.21 -0.65 -3.01
N LYS A 412 -17.22 -0.61 -3.85
CA LYS A 412 -17.11 -0.58 -5.33
C LYS A 412 -16.64 0.75 -5.91
N ARG A 413 -16.44 1.80 -5.11
CA ARG A 413 -15.87 3.12 -5.44
C ARG A 413 -16.67 3.99 -6.40
N LEU A 414 -17.61 3.45 -7.16
CA LEU A 414 -18.37 4.12 -8.22
C LEU A 414 -19.80 4.47 -7.79
N LYS A 415 -20.41 5.39 -8.53
CA LYS A 415 -21.84 5.70 -8.41
C LYS A 415 -22.70 4.50 -8.80
N LYS A 416 -23.93 4.46 -8.29
CA LYS A 416 -24.89 3.38 -8.59
C LYS A 416 -25.17 3.25 -10.10
N GLU A 417 -25.30 4.36 -10.79
CA GLU A 417 -25.54 4.40 -12.24
C GLU A 417 -24.40 3.71 -13.00
N ALA A 418 -23.15 4.04 -12.69
CA ALA A 418 -21.96 3.46 -13.33
C ALA A 418 -21.86 1.93 -13.10
N LEU A 419 -22.34 1.44 -11.95
CA LEU A 419 -22.35 0.01 -11.63
C LEU A 419 -23.47 -0.78 -12.35
N HIS A 420 -24.42 -0.10 -13.01
CA HIS A 420 -25.48 -0.73 -13.77
C HIS A 420 -25.21 -0.79 -15.27
N PHE A 421 -24.03 -0.37 -15.70
CA PHE A 421 -23.51 -0.70 -17.02
C PHE A 421 -22.81 -2.06 -16.96
N LYS A 422 -23.20 -2.99 -17.83
CA LYS A 422 -22.69 -4.36 -17.82
C LYS A 422 -22.20 -4.79 -19.20
N ILE A 423 -21.19 -5.63 -19.20
CA ILE A 423 -20.77 -6.43 -20.35
C ILE A 423 -21.08 -7.89 -19.98
N LEU A 424 -21.98 -8.52 -20.73
CA LEU A 424 -22.62 -9.77 -20.32
C LEU A 424 -23.34 -9.59 -18.96
N ASP A 425 -22.88 -10.27 -17.93
CA ASP A 425 -23.45 -10.24 -16.57
C ASP A 425 -22.64 -9.38 -15.57
N LYS A 426 -21.48 -8.84 -15.97
CA LYS A 426 -20.51 -8.17 -15.08
C LYS A 426 -20.44 -6.67 -15.30
N ASN A 427 -20.40 -5.91 -14.22
CA ASN A 427 -20.02 -4.50 -14.25
C ASN A 427 -18.49 -4.33 -14.08
N ILE A 428 -18.00 -3.12 -14.27
CA ILE A 428 -16.55 -2.85 -14.22
C ILE A 428 -15.93 -3.16 -12.83
N SER A 429 -16.67 -2.95 -11.74
CA SER A 429 -16.19 -3.23 -10.40
C SER A 429 -16.16 -4.73 -10.12
N ASP A 430 -17.11 -5.49 -10.62
CA ASP A 430 -17.10 -6.95 -10.50
C ASP A 430 -15.87 -7.54 -11.19
N LEU A 431 -15.49 -7.02 -12.36
CA LEU A 431 -14.24 -7.42 -13.03
C LEU A 431 -12.99 -6.96 -12.27
N ALA A 432 -13.01 -5.76 -11.71
CA ALA A 432 -11.87 -5.24 -10.95
C ALA A 432 -11.61 -6.02 -9.65
N GLN A 433 -12.63 -6.63 -9.07
CA GLN A 433 -12.54 -7.44 -7.85
C GLN A 433 -12.21 -8.92 -8.11
N MET A 434 -12.13 -9.35 -9.36
CA MET A 434 -11.66 -10.69 -9.71
C MET A 434 -10.16 -10.82 -9.50
N ASP A 435 -9.71 -12.02 -9.08
CA ASP A 435 -8.31 -12.36 -9.15
C ASP A 435 -7.85 -12.33 -10.62
N VAL A 436 -6.59 -11.96 -10.85
CA VAL A 436 -6.04 -11.82 -12.21
C VAL A 436 -6.22 -13.09 -13.05
N VAL A 437 -6.09 -14.29 -12.42
CA VAL A 437 -6.33 -15.58 -13.11
C VAL A 437 -7.79 -15.74 -13.54
N ASP A 438 -8.76 -15.37 -12.68
CA ASP A 438 -10.18 -15.44 -13.00
C ASP A 438 -10.54 -14.42 -14.10
N LEU A 439 -9.93 -13.23 -14.01
CA LEU A 439 -10.09 -12.18 -15.02
C LEU A 439 -9.53 -12.63 -16.38
N ALA A 440 -8.35 -13.25 -16.41
CA ALA A 440 -7.75 -13.82 -17.62
C ALA A 440 -8.68 -14.87 -18.25
N ASN A 441 -9.22 -15.78 -17.44
CA ASN A 441 -10.17 -16.81 -17.89
C ASN A 441 -11.48 -16.21 -18.44
N TRP A 442 -12.00 -15.13 -17.81
CA TRP A 442 -13.19 -14.45 -18.27
C TRP A 442 -12.98 -13.80 -19.65
N PHE A 443 -11.81 -13.14 -19.84
CA PHE A 443 -11.47 -12.51 -21.12
C PHE A 443 -11.09 -13.50 -22.22
N LYS A 444 -10.59 -14.70 -21.89
CA LYS A 444 -10.17 -15.71 -22.87
C LYS A 444 -11.25 -16.09 -23.88
N ASN A 445 -12.50 -16.16 -23.42
CA ASN A 445 -13.63 -16.60 -24.25
C ASN A 445 -14.66 -15.48 -24.51
N ILE A 446 -14.34 -14.24 -24.21
CA ILE A 446 -15.30 -13.12 -24.34
C ILE A 446 -15.70 -12.89 -25.80
N ASP A 447 -14.77 -13.09 -26.73
CA ASP A 447 -15.00 -12.90 -28.18
C ASP A 447 -16.17 -13.75 -28.71
N LYS A 448 -16.38 -14.95 -28.14
CA LYS A 448 -17.47 -15.87 -28.54
C LYS A 448 -18.83 -15.47 -27.94
N LYS A 449 -18.87 -14.56 -26.99
CA LYS A 449 -20.06 -14.19 -26.23
C LYS A 449 -20.59 -12.79 -26.58
N LEU A 450 -19.74 -11.94 -27.15
CA LEU A 450 -20.14 -10.61 -27.59
C LEU A 450 -20.88 -10.64 -28.92
N SER A 451 -21.77 -9.67 -29.12
CA SER A 451 -22.41 -9.44 -30.42
C SER A 451 -21.36 -8.96 -31.45
N GLN A 452 -21.67 -9.19 -32.74
CA GLN A 452 -20.80 -8.76 -33.85
C GLN A 452 -20.45 -7.26 -33.79
N LYS A 453 -21.44 -6.42 -33.44
CA LYS A 453 -21.23 -4.97 -33.27
C LYS A 453 -20.27 -4.65 -32.14
N GLN A 454 -20.41 -5.32 -31.00
CA GLN A 454 -19.51 -5.14 -29.86
C GLN A 454 -18.09 -5.61 -30.17
N LEU A 455 -17.95 -6.73 -30.91
CA LEU A 455 -16.64 -7.26 -31.31
C LEU A 455 -15.85 -6.29 -32.19
N VAL A 456 -16.50 -5.71 -33.20
CA VAL A 456 -15.83 -4.72 -34.09
C VAL A 456 -15.33 -3.51 -33.29
N ILE A 457 -16.12 -3.05 -32.35
CA ILE A 457 -15.78 -1.87 -31.50
C ILE A 457 -14.69 -2.21 -30.50
N ALA A 458 -14.70 -3.41 -29.94
CA ALA A 458 -13.88 -3.78 -28.79
C ALA A 458 -12.56 -4.52 -29.14
N SER A 459 -12.37 -4.95 -30.39
CA SER A 459 -11.27 -5.85 -30.81
C SER A 459 -9.88 -5.41 -30.33
N GLU A 460 -9.49 -4.17 -30.60
CA GLU A 460 -8.18 -3.65 -30.21
C GLU A 460 -8.07 -3.47 -28.68
N ILE A 461 -9.16 -3.02 -28.05
CA ILE A 461 -9.22 -2.83 -26.58
C ILE A 461 -9.06 -4.19 -25.87
N LEU A 462 -9.72 -5.23 -26.37
CA LEU A 462 -9.66 -6.58 -25.83
C LEU A 462 -8.26 -7.18 -25.97
N LYS A 463 -7.57 -6.92 -27.09
CA LYS A 463 -6.19 -7.34 -27.31
C LYS A 463 -5.27 -6.74 -26.24
N GLU A 464 -5.36 -5.42 -26.02
CA GLU A 464 -4.56 -4.73 -25.03
C GLU A 464 -4.83 -5.22 -23.60
N ILE A 465 -6.10 -5.42 -23.22
CA ILE A 465 -6.47 -5.95 -21.91
C ILE A 465 -5.90 -7.37 -21.71
N LYS A 466 -6.10 -8.27 -22.68
CA LYS A 466 -5.61 -9.65 -22.60
C LYS A 466 -4.10 -9.72 -22.46
N THR A 467 -3.38 -8.90 -23.20
CA THR A 467 -1.93 -8.83 -23.19
C THR A 467 -1.41 -8.37 -21.81
N ARG A 468 -1.98 -7.28 -21.26
CA ARG A 468 -1.56 -6.77 -19.94
C ARG A 468 -1.91 -7.71 -18.79
N ILE A 469 -3.06 -8.37 -18.84
CA ILE A 469 -3.43 -9.40 -17.86
C ILE A 469 -2.44 -10.55 -17.91
N GLN A 470 -2.05 -11.01 -19.12
CA GLN A 470 -1.11 -12.10 -19.30
C GLN A 470 0.25 -11.77 -18.67
N PHE A 471 0.73 -10.53 -18.81
CA PHE A 471 1.99 -10.13 -18.17
C PHE A 471 1.93 -10.21 -16.64
N LEU A 472 0.81 -9.88 -16.02
CA LEU A 472 0.64 -10.06 -14.57
C LEU A 472 0.70 -11.55 -14.17
N VAL A 473 0.12 -12.43 -14.98
CA VAL A 473 0.19 -13.89 -14.77
C VAL A 473 1.63 -14.40 -14.93
N ASP A 474 2.33 -13.92 -15.96
CA ASP A 474 3.71 -14.31 -16.28
C ASP A 474 4.70 -13.95 -15.18
N VAL A 475 4.50 -12.83 -14.48
CA VAL A 475 5.34 -12.42 -13.33
C VAL A 475 4.86 -13.01 -11.99
N GLY A 476 3.91 -13.95 -11.98
CA GLY A 476 3.44 -14.63 -10.78
C GLY A 476 2.54 -13.81 -9.87
N LEU A 477 1.76 -12.85 -10.42
CA LEU A 477 0.80 -12.01 -9.70
C LEU A 477 -0.66 -12.42 -9.99
N ASP A 478 -0.88 -13.67 -10.31
CA ASP A 478 -2.16 -14.26 -10.69
C ASP A 478 -3.24 -14.22 -9.57
N TYR A 479 -2.81 -14.13 -8.32
CA TYR A 479 -3.66 -14.07 -7.12
C TYR A 479 -4.13 -12.64 -6.74
N LEU A 480 -3.57 -11.59 -7.34
CA LEU A 480 -3.96 -10.20 -7.04
C LEU A 480 -5.28 -9.84 -7.71
N THR A 481 -6.00 -8.87 -7.12
CA THR A 481 -7.12 -8.20 -7.77
C THR A 481 -6.68 -6.86 -8.34
N ILE A 482 -7.26 -6.41 -9.45
CA ILE A 482 -6.84 -5.13 -10.07
C ILE A 482 -7.34 -3.89 -9.31
N ASP A 483 -8.31 -4.02 -8.41
CA ASP A 483 -8.78 -2.96 -7.51
C ASP A 483 -7.91 -2.81 -6.24
N ARG A 484 -6.99 -3.75 -5.99
CA ARG A 484 -6.10 -3.71 -4.83
C ARG A 484 -5.25 -2.44 -4.84
N THR A 485 -5.24 -1.72 -3.71
CA THR A 485 -4.52 -0.45 -3.58
C THR A 485 -3.01 -0.64 -3.52
N SER A 486 -2.25 0.27 -4.14
CA SER A 486 -0.77 0.25 -4.10
C SER A 486 -0.21 0.29 -2.67
N LYS A 487 -0.93 0.92 -1.73
CA LYS A 487 -0.54 0.99 -0.31
C LYS A 487 -0.52 -0.38 0.39
N SER A 488 -1.30 -1.34 -0.10
CA SER A 488 -1.42 -2.69 0.50
C SER A 488 -0.48 -3.71 -0.12
N LEU A 489 0.28 -3.32 -1.15
CA LEU A 489 1.23 -4.20 -1.83
C LEU A 489 2.53 -4.32 -1.04
N SER A 490 3.11 -5.52 -1.04
CA SER A 490 4.50 -5.71 -0.62
C SER A 490 5.49 -5.06 -1.60
N GLY A 491 6.74 -4.85 -1.17
CA GLY A 491 7.79 -4.31 -2.04
C GLY A 491 7.98 -5.12 -3.33
N GLY A 492 8.06 -6.44 -3.20
CA GLY A 492 8.20 -7.34 -4.34
C GLY A 492 6.96 -7.38 -5.25
N GLU A 493 5.72 -7.33 -4.71
CA GLU A 493 4.51 -7.22 -5.53
C GLU A 493 4.52 -5.92 -6.37
N ALA A 494 4.84 -4.79 -5.73
CA ALA A 494 4.91 -3.50 -6.43
C ALA A 494 5.98 -3.46 -7.52
N GLN A 495 7.13 -4.07 -7.27
CA GLN A 495 8.23 -4.20 -8.24
C GLN A 495 7.81 -5.05 -9.45
N ARG A 496 7.19 -6.21 -9.22
CA ARG A 496 6.70 -7.09 -10.30
C ARG A 496 5.58 -6.46 -11.11
N ILE A 497 4.69 -5.66 -10.50
CA ILE A 497 3.68 -4.89 -11.25
C ILE A 497 4.36 -3.90 -12.20
N ARG A 498 5.41 -3.21 -11.75
CA ARG A 498 6.19 -2.32 -12.63
C ARG A 498 6.88 -3.09 -13.74
N LEU A 499 7.48 -4.24 -13.43
CA LEU A 499 8.08 -5.11 -14.42
C LEU A 499 7.06 -5.55 -15.49
N ALA A 500 5.88 -6.02 -15.06
CA ALA A 500 4.79 -6.40 -15.98
C ALA A 500 4.37 -5.23 -16.88
N THR A 501 4.30 -4.01 -16.33
CA THR A 501 3.98 -2.80 -17.10
C THR A 501 5.06 -2.48 -18.13
N GLN A 502 6.34 -2.64 -17.77
CA GLN A 502 7.46 -2.39 -18.68
C GLN A 502 7.55 -3.44 -19.79
N ILE A 503 7.36 -4.72 -19.49
CA ILE A 503 7.25 -5.78 -20.51
C ILE A 503 6.10 -5.45 -21.48
N GLY A 504 4.99 -4.93 -20.93
CA GLY A 504 3.82 -4.51 -21.71
C GLY A 504 4.06 -3.32 -22.64
N SER A 505 5.06 -2.48 -22.36
CA SER A 505 5.41 -1.33 -23.21
C SER A 505 6.08 -1.73 -24.54
N GLN A 506 6.58 -2.96 -24.63
CA GLN A 506 7.30 -3.50 -25.79
C GLN A 506 8.46 -2.61 -26.28
N LEU A 507 9.11 -1.89 -25.39
CA LEU A 507 10.28 -1.07 -25.69
C LEU A 507 11.46 -1.99 -26.07
N VAL A 508 12.25 -1.55 -27.03
CA VAL A 508 13.43 -2.25 -27.57
C VAL A 508 14.66 -1.35 -27.43
N GLY A 509 15.83 -1.96 -27.23
CA GLY A 509 17.09 -1.22 -27.11
C GLY A 509 17.25 -0.46 -25.79
N VAL A 510 16.52 -0.86 -24.74
CA VAL A 510 16.54 -0.26 -23.41
C VAL A 510 17.41 -1.08 -22.46
N LEU A 511 18.08 -0.42 -21.52
CA LEU A 511 18.75 -1.06 -20.40
C LEU A 511 17.80 -1.05 -19.18
N TYR A 512 17.32 -2.21 -18.77
CA TYR A 512 16.55 -2.39 -17.54
C TYR A 512 17.49 -2.75 -16.38
N ILE A 513 17.37 -2.03 -15.28
CA ILE A 513 18.12 -2.30 -14.05
C ILE A 513 17.13 -2.67 -12.94
N LEU A 514 17.28 -3.87 -12.38
CA LEU A 514 16.38 -4.42 -11.35
C LEU A 514 17.15 -4.66 -10.05
N ASP A 515 16.50 -4.32 -8.91
CA ASP A 515 17.04 -4.52 -7.58
C ASP A 515 16.33 -5.70 -6.92
N GLU A 516 17.01 -6.83 -6.80
CA GLU A 516 16.56 -8.05 -6.11
C GLU A 516 15.09 -8.44 -6.44
N PRO A 517 14.75 -8.68 -7.73
CA PRO A 517 13.36 -8.93 -8.12
C PRO A 517 12.78 -10.26 -7.62
N SER A 518 13.60 -11.21 -7.14
CA SER A 518 13.18 -12.49 -6.57
C SER A 518 12.64 -12.41 -5.14
N ILE A 519 12.73 -11.23 -4.50
CA ILE A 519 12.34 -11.05 -3.10
C ILE A 519 10.90 -11.48 -2.81
N GLY A 520 10.74 -12.26 -1.72
CA GLY A 520 9.43 -12.72 -1.25
C GLY A 520 8.75 -13.71 -2.20
N LEU A 521 9.51 -14.29 -3.14
CA LEU A 521 9.02 -15.29 -4.06
C LEU A 521 9.27 -16.71 -3.55
N HIS A 522 8.26 -17.55 -3.68
CA HIS A 522 8.47 -18.99 -3.64
C HIS A 522 9.24 -19.43 -4.91
N GLN A 523 10.04 -20.49 -4.83
CA GLN A 523 10.86 -20.97 -5.95
C GLN A 523 10.05 -21.21 -7.24
N ARG A 524 8.82 -21.70 -7.13
CA ARG A 524 7.91 -21.83 -8.27
C ARG A 524 7.65 -20.51 -9.00
N ASP A 525 7.46 -19.43 -8.23
CA ASP A 525 7.14 -18.12 -8.80
C ASP A 525 8.41 -17.42 -9.29
N ASN A 526 9.58 -17.77 -8.73
CA ASN A 526 10.89 -17.33 -9.19
C ASN A 526 11.21 -17.85 -10.60
N GLU A 527 10.91 -19.14 -10.89
CA GLU A 527 11.04 -19.69 -12.24
C GLU A 527 10.25 -18.87 -13.28
N LYS A 528 9.01 -18.44 -12.94
CA LYS A 528 8.21 -17.58 -13.84
C LYS A 528 8.84 -16.20 -14.06
N LEU A 529 9.36 -15.60 -12.99
CA LEU A 529 10.05 -14.32 -13.07
C LEU A 529 11.26 -14.39 -14.00
N ILE A 530 12.13 -15.39 -13.84
CA ILE A 530 13.32 -15.56 -14.67
C ILE A 530 12.94 -15.69 -16.14
N GLN A 531 11.89 -16.49 -16.45
CA GLN A 531 11.40 -16.61 -17.83
C GLN A 531 10.89 -15.26 -18.39
N SER A 532 10.29 -14.43 -17.54
CA SER A 532 9.82 -13.08 -17.94
C SER A 532 11.00 -12.14 -18.26
N LEU A 533 12.09 -12.22 -17.49
CA LEU A 533 13.31 -11.44 -17.73
C LEU A 533 14.03 -11.90 -19.01
N ILE A 534 14.05 -13.22 -19.25
CA ILE A 534 14.59 -13.80 -20.49
C ILE A 534 13.78 -13.30 -21.70
N LYS A 535 12.44 -13.31 -21.63
CA LYS A 535 11.59 -12.75 -22.69
C LYS A 535 11.88 -11.25 -22.92
N LEU A 536 12.08 -10.47 -21.86
CA LEU A 536 12.40 -9.05 -21.95
C LEU A 536 13.76 -8.81 -22.66
N ARG A 537 14.76 -9.64 -22.38
CA ARG A 537 16.03 -9.67 -23.09
C ARG A 537 15.85 -10.04 -24.57
N ASP A 538 15.09 -11.11 -24.87
CA ASP A 538 14.95 -11.67 -26.22
C ASP A 538 14.22 -10.72 -27.19
N VAL A 539 13.53 -9.71 -26.69
CA VAL A 539 12.96 -8.61 -27.49
C VAL A 539 14.04 -7.61 -27.96
N GLY A 540 15.30 -7.73 -27.50
CA GLY A 540 16.42 -6.85 -27.87
C GLY A 540 16.73 -5.81 -26.79
N ASN A 541 16.52 -6.12 -25.51
CA ASN A 541 16.87 -5.28 -24.39
C ASN A 541 18.06 -5.83 -23.60
N SER A 542 18.78 -4.95 -22.93
CA SER A 542 19.77 -5.32 -21.92
C SER A 542 19.10 -5.39 -20.55
N VAL A 543 19.33 -6.46 -19.79
CA VAL A 543 18.70 -6.64 -18.47
C VAL A 543 19.82 -6.84 -17.45
N LEU A 544 19.97 -5.88 -16.55
CA LEU A 544 20.94 -5.87 -15.46
C LEU A 544 20.22 -6.09 -14.12
N VAL A 545 20.56 -7.16 -13.42
CA VAL A 545 19.88 -7.57 -12.19
C VAL A 545 20.87 -7.63 -11.03
N VAL A 546 20.61 -6.93 -9.95
CA VAL A 546 21.33 -7.13 -8.68
C VAL A 546 20.64 -8.27 -7.95
N GLU A 547 21.32 -9.40 -7.73
CA GLU A 547 20.68 -10.60 -7.20
C GLU A 547 21.62 -11.53 -6.42
N HIS A 548 20.98 -12.36 -5.57
CA HIS A 548 21.63 -13.39 -4.75
C HIS A 548 21.02 -14.78 -4.96
N ASP A 549 19.93 -14.87 -5.72
CA ASP A 549 19.24 -16.13 -5.97
C ASP A 549 20.05 -17.05 -6.87
N LYS A 550 20.19 -18.34 -6.47
CA LYS A 550 20.98 -19.33 -7.17
C LYS A 550 20.45 -19.58 -8.57
N ASP A 551 19.14 -19.75 -8.73
CA ASP A 551 18.53 -20.07 -10.01
C ASP A 551 18.67 -18.89 -10.99
N MET A 552 18.57 -17.65 -10.52
CA MET A 552 18.80 -16.44 -11.32
C MET A 552 20.25 -16.35 -11.81
N ILE A 553 21.21 -16.61 -10.92
CA ILE A 553 22.65 -16.59 -11.26
C ILE A 553 22.96 -17.70 -12.27
N GLU A 554 22.38 -18.90 -12.12
CA GLU A 554 22.60 -20.03 -13.05
C GLU A 554 22.06 -19.77 -14.47
N GLN A 555 20.98 -19.02 -14.60
CA GLN A 555 20.32 -18.74 -15.88
C GLN A 555 20.80 -17.41 -16.52
N ALA A 556 21.69 -16.68 -15.85
CA ALA A 556 22.28 -15.46 -16.41
C ALA A 556 23.23 -15.76 -17.59
N ASP A 557 23.19 -14.91 -18.62
CA ASP A 557 24.16 -14.95 -19.73
C ASP A 557 25.56 -14.49 -19.26
N PHE A 558 25.62 -13.56 -18.31
CA PHE A 558 26.84 -13.00 -17.76
C PHE A 558 26.67 -12.67 -16.29
N VAL A 559 27.68 -12.93 -15.49
CA VAL A 559 27.67 -12.67 -14.04
C VAL A 559 28.86 -11.81 -13.67
N LEU A 560 28.61 -10.81 -12.83
CA LEU A 560 29.62 -9.96 -12.19
C LEU A 560 29.59 -10.22 -10.70
N ASP A 561 30.66 -10.71 -10.09
CA ASP A 561 30.80 -10.89 -8.66
C ASP A 561 31.64 -9.76 -8.07
N ILE A 562 31.05 -8.98 -7.13
CA ILE A 562 31.68 -7.84 -6.50
C ILE A 562 32.05 -8.18 -5.05
N GLY A 563 33.32 -7.99 -4.74
CA GLY A 563 33.87 -8.36 -3.44
C GLY A 563 35.24 -7.74 -3.16
N PRO A 564 36.13 -8.48 -2.47
CA PRO A 564 35.92 -9.79 -1.80
C PRO A 564 35.14 -9.71 -0.48
N GLY A 565 34.99 -8.52 0.09
CA GLY A 565 34.30 -8.29 1.37
C GLY A 565 33.20 -7.23 1.27
N ALA A 566 32.76 -6.73 2.41
CA ALA A 566 31.75 -5.68 2.50
C ALA A 566 32.37 -4.32 2.91
N GLY A 567 31.72 -3.21 2.59
CA GLY A 567 32.17 -1.85 2.90
C GLY A 567 33.57 -1.55 2.33
N ARG A 568 34.51 -1.13 3.17
CA ARG A 568 35.89 -0.80 2.77
C ARG A 568 36.67 -1.98 2.20
N TYR A 569 36.27 -3.21 2.49
CA TYR A 569 36.91 -4.43 1.98
C TYR A 569 36.23 -4.97 0.70
N GLY A 570 35.18 -4.31 0.23
CA GLY A 570 34.51 -4.56 -1.04
C GLY A 570 34.96 -3.61 -2.14
N GLY A 571 34.14 -3.48 -3.17
CA GLY A 571 34.25 -2.47 -4.21
C GLY A 571 35.19 -2.83 -5.35
N THR A 572 35.57 -4.12 -5.51
CA THR A 572 36.34 -4.63 -6.66
C THR A 572 35.60 -5.76 -7.34
N ILE A 573 35.82 -5.95 -8.63
CA ILE A 573 35.34 -7.11 -9.37
C ILE A 573 36.24 -8.27 -9.03
N VAL A 574 35.67 -9.35 -8.46
CA VAL A 574 36.44 -10.55 -8.07
C VAL A 574 36.32 -11.66 -9.10
N SER A 575 35.24 -11.65 -9.88
CA SER A 575 35.03 -12.58 -10.99
C SER A 575 33.99 -12.02 -11.97
N GLU A 576 34.17 -12.31 -13.24
CA GLU A 576 33.24 -11.94 -14.33
C GLU A 576 33.24 -13.04 -15.43
N GLY A 577 32.14 -13.17 -16.12
CA GLY A 577 31.96 -14.14 -17.19
C GLY A 577 30.66 -14.93 -17.11
N SER A 578 30.61 -16.09 -17.80
CA SER A 578 29.45 -16.99 -17.70
C SER A 578 29.39 -17.69 -16.34
N PHE A 579 28.24 -18.27 -15.99
CA PHE A 579 28.10 -19.09 -14.79
C PHE A 579 29.17 -20.21 -14.68
N ASN A 580 29.56 -20.81 -15.80
CA ASN A 580 30.59 -21.83 -15.84
C ASN A 580 31.99 -21.27 -15.56
N ASP A 581 32.27 -20.03 -15.92
CA ASP A 581 33.51 -19.35 -15.60
C ASP A 581 33.56 -18.97 -14.12
N LEU A 582 32.48 -18.46 -13.60
CA LEU A 582 32.36 -18.16 -12.17
C LEU A 582 32.72 -19.36 -11.28
N LYS A 583 32.28 -20.58 -11.62
CA LYS A 583 32.57 -21.81 -10.89
C LYS A 583 34.06 -22.14 -10.74
N LYS A 584 34.89 -21.68 -11.71
CA LYS A 584 36.33 -21.92 -11.74
C LYS A 584 37.11 -21.02 -10.76
N HIS A 585 36.50 -19.90 -10.37
CA HIS A 585 37.10 -18.92 -9.45
C HIS A 585 36.97 -19.34 -7.98
N ASN A 586 37.92 -18.90 -7.16
CA ASN A 586 37.89 -19.10 -5.72
C ASN A 586 37.27 -17.87 -5.05
N THR A 587 36.01 -17.59 -5.35
CA THR A 587 35.24 -16.55 -4.71
C THR A 587 34.22 -17.14 -3.73
N LEU A 588 33.80 -16.36 -2.77
CA LEU A 588 32.85 -16.81 -1.76
C LEU A 588 31.51 -17.21 -2.43
N THR A 589 31.06 -16.47 -3.42
CA THR A 589 29.88 -16.77 -4.22
C THR A 589 30.04 -18.11 -4.95
N ALA A 590 31.17 -18.33 -5.61
CA ALA A 590 31.45 -19.59 -6.32
C ALA A 590 31.50 -20.78 -5.36
N ASP A 591 32.03 -20.62 -4.14
CA ASP A 591 32.08 -21.67 -3.13
C ASP A 591 30.70 -22.19 -2.75
N TYR A 592 29.70 -21.28 -2.59
CA TYR A 592 28.32 -21.68 -2.30
C TYR A 592 27.63 -22.29 -3.52
N LEU A 593 27.82 -21.73 -4.70
CA LEU A 593 27.22 -22.21 -5.94
C LEU A 593 27.74 -23.59 -6.37
N THR A 594 28.97 -23.93 -5.99
CA THR A 594 29.60 -25.24 -6.28
C THR A 594 29.51 -26.23 -5.12
N ASN A 595 28.80 -25.87 -4.03
CA ASN A 595 28.69 -26.66 -2.81
C ASN A 595 30.05 -26.95 -2.13
N ARG A 596 31.12 -26.17 -2.43
CA ARG A 596 32.38 -26.21 -1.65
C ARG A 596 32.16 -25.67 -0.23
N LYS A 597 31.23 -24.71 -0.10
CA LYS A 597 30.62 -24.29 1.16
C LYS A 597 29.14 -24.53 1.13
N ALA A 598 28.56 -24.98 2.22
CA ALA A 598 27.13 -25.15 2.40
C ALA A 598 26.70 -24.70 3.79
N ILE A 599 25.43 -24.34 3.92
CA ILE A 599 24.82 -24.13 5.25
C ILE A 599 24.43 -25.51 5.77
N GLU A 600 25.13 -25.96 6.82
CA GLU A 600 25.01 -27.31 7.36
C GLU A 600 23.65 -27.55 8.02
N ILE A 601 23.06 -28.70 7.71
CA ILE A 601 21.80 -29.14 8.30
C ILE A 601 22.08 -29.67 9.70
N PRO A 602 21.33 -29.28 10.75
CA PRO A 602 21.57 -29.78 12.08
C PRO A 602 21.34 -31.29 12.14
N PRO A 603 22.25 -32.06 12.78
CA PRO A 603 22.17 -33.52 12.80
C PRO A 603 20.96 -34.05 13.61
N LYS A 604 20.43 -33.23 14.51
CA LYS A 604 19.21 -33.53 15.29
C LYS A 604 18.34 -32.28 15.37
N ARG A 605 17.02 -32.47 15.16
CA ARG A 605 16.04 -31.40 15.36
C ARG A 605 15.73 -31.20 16.83
N ARG A 606 15.48 -29.96 17.26
CA ARG A 606 15.09 -29.66 18.65
C ARG A 606 13.73 -30.29 18.98
N ILE A 607 13.62 -30.89 20.17
CA ILE A 607 12.35 -31.46 20.65
C ILE A 607 11.39 -30.37 21.12
N GLY A 608 11.93 -29.20 21.55
CA GLY A 608 11.17 -28.11 22.16
C GLY A 608 10.93 -28.34 23.65
N ASN A 609 10.11 -27.49 24.26
CA ASN A 609 9.81 -27.57 25.70
C ASN A 609 8.50 -28.35 26.03
N GLY A 610 7.87 -28.96 25.05
CA GLY A 610 6.61 -29.73 25.20
C GLY A 610 5.34 -28.90 25.19
N ASN A 611 5.43 -27.54 25.25
CA ASN A 611 4.28 -26.65 25.17
C ASN A 611 4.03 -26.18 23.75
N SER A 612 2.80 -25.75 23.47
CA SER A 612 2.43 -25.19 22.16
C SER A 612 1.37 -24.11 22.27
N ILE A 613 1.31 -23.24 21.28
CA ILE A 613 0.17 -22.35 21.04
C ILE A 613 -0.71 -23.02 19.99
N GLN A 614 -1.98 -23.16 20.28
CA GLN A 614 -2.97 -23.70 19.37
C GLN A 614 -3.94 -22.62 18.93
N LEU A 615 -3.87 -22.20 17.66
CA LEU A 615 -4.81 -21.29 17.03
C LEU A 615 -5.86 -22.08 16.26
N LYS A 616 -7.14 -21.88 16.55
CA LYS A 616 -8.25 -22.64 15.97
C LYS A 616 -9.19 -21.72 15.20
N GLY A 617 -9.49 -22.08 13.97
CA GLY A 617 -10.53 -21.46 13.18
C GLY A 617 -10.22 -20.06 12.65
N ALA A 618 -8.97 -19.77 12.28
CA ALA A 618 -8.59 -18.51 11.64
C ALA A 618 -9.22 -18.40 10.25
N SER A 619 -9.92 -17.30 9.98
CA SER A 619 -10.73 -17.10 8.76
C SER A 619 -10.64 -15.69 8.18
N GLY A 620 -9.53 -14.98 8.43
CA GLY A 620 -9.26 -13.66 7.84
C GLY A 620 -8.84 -13.75 6.38
N ASN A 621 -9.20 -12.77 5.57
CA ASN A 621 -8.87 -12.68 4.15
C ASN A 621 -9.14 -14.00 3.40
N ASN A 622 -8.10 -14.65 2.88
CA ASN A 622 -8.23 -15.93 2.15
C ASN A 622 -8.15 -17.19 3.05
N LEU A 623 -7.95 -17.06 4.37
CA LEU A 623 -7.85 -18.21 5.26
C LEU A 623 -9.17 -18.97 5.39
N LYS A 624 -9.13 -20.29 5.23
CA LYS A 624 -10.30 -21.19 5.21
C LYS A 624 -10.46 -21.96 6.53
N ASN A 625 -10.83 -21.26 7.61
CA ASN A 625 -11.05 -21.85 8.94
C ASN A 625 -9.83 -22.67 9.43
N VAL A 626 -8.65 -22.05 9.31
CA VAL A 626 -7.36 -22.70 9.59
C VAL A 626 -7.19 -22.98 11.07
N SER A 627 -6.77 -24.20 11.40
CA SER A 627 -6.32 -24.58 12.74
C SER A 627 -4.88 -25.05 12.66
N VAL A 628 -4.01 -24.50 13.52
CA VAL A 628 -2.57 -24.72 13.47
C VAL A 628 -1.98 -24.69 14.87
N GLU A 629 -0.96 -25.51 15.09
CA GLU A 629 -0.19 -25.60 16.32
C GLU A 629 1.22 -25.03 16.10
N PHE A 630 1.68 -24.21 17.04
CA PHE A 630 3.01 -23.64 17.09
C PHE A 630 3.77 -24.21 18.29
N PRO A 631 4.61 -25.23 18.11
CA PRO A 631 5.39 -25.83 19.20
C PRO A 631 6.44 -24.84 19.73
N LEU A 632 6.51 -24.68 21.07
CA LEU A 632 7.40 -23.72 21.70
C LEU A 632 8.82 -24.27 21.91
N GLY A 633 9.81 -23.35 22.01
CA GLY A 633 11.22 -23.70 22.14
C GLY A 633 11.84 -24.29 20.87
N LYS A 634 11.26 -23.95 19.71
CA LYS A 634 11.71 -24.43 18.38
C LYS A 634 11.89 -23.27 17.41
N MET A 635 12.63 -23.54 16.34
CA MET A 635 12.66 -22.72 15.16
C MET A 635 11.56 -23.19 14.21
N ILE A 636 10.52 -22.37 14.04
CA ILE A 636 9.34 -22.67 13.22
C ILE A 636 9.46 -21.87 11.91
N CYS A 637 9.34 -22.55 10.78
CA CYS A 637 9.28 -21.89 9.48
C CYS A 637 7.88 -21.98 8.88
N VAL A 638 7.28 -20.83 8.55
CA VAL A 638 5.99 -20.73 7.84
C VAL A 638 6.26 -20.49 6.38
N THR A 639 5.89 -21.46 5.54
CA THR A 639 6.20 -21.50 4.10
C THR A 639 4.93 -21.52 3.25
N GLY A 640 5.11 -21.49 1.94
CA GLY A 640 4.04 -21.58 0.96
C GLY A 640 4.15 -20.52 -0.13
N VAL A 641 3.43 -20.67 -1.23
CA VAL A 641 3.48 -19.76 -2.38
C VAL A 641 3.09 -18.33 -2.02
N SER A 642 3.45 -17.37 -2.88
CA SER A 642 3.07 -15.97 -2.71
C SER A 642 1.54 -15.83 -2.68
N GLY A 643 1.00 -15.01 -1.75
CA GLY A 643 -0.44 -14.84 -1.59
C GLY A 643 -1.20 -16.01 -0.94
N SER A 644 -0.51 -17.07 -0.43
CA SER A 644 -1.17 -18.23 0.19
C SER A 644 -1.83 -17.95 1.54
N GLY A 645 -1.55 -16.80 2.20
CA GLY A 645 -2.15 -16.41 3.47
C GLY A 645 -1.21 -16.43 4.66
N LYS A 646 0.11 -16.58 4.47
CA LYS A 646 1.13 -16.58 5.54
C LYS A 646 1.06 -15.33 6.43
N SER A 647 1.13 -14.15 5.85
CA SER A 647 1.10 -12.88 6.59
C SER A 647 -0.26 -12.66 7.27
N THR A 648 -1.37 -13.11 6.65
CA THR A 648 -2.70 -13.05 7.27
C THR A 648 -2.78 -13.94 8.53
N LEU A 649 -2.20 -15.16 8.48
CA LEU A 649 -2.18 -16.06 9.63
C LEU A 649 -1.29 -15.51 10.76
N ILE A 650 -0.09 -15.02 10.43
CA ILE A 650 0.92 -14.65 11.43
C ILE A 650 0.78 -13.16 11.82
N ASN A 651 0.92 -12.22 10.85
CA ASN A 651 1.04 -10.78 11.14
C ASN A 651 -0.32 -10.11 11.42
N GLU A 652 -1.42 -10.66 10.87
CA GLU A 652 -2.75 -10.08 11.02
C GLU A 652 -3.65 -10.85 12.01
N THR A 653 -3.33 -12.12 12.30
CA THR A 653 -4.11 -12.92 13.25
C THR A 653 -3.31 -13.25 14.51
N LEU A 654 -2.23 -14.04 14.43
CA LEU A 654 -1.48 -14.50 15.60
C LEU A 654 -0.82 -13.37 16.38
N TYR A 655 -0.04 -12.53 15.69
CA TYR A 655 0.69 -11.42 16.32
C TYR A 655 -0.22 -10.45 17.10
N PRO A 656 -1.33 -9.93 16.54
CA PRO A 656 -2.24 -9.07 17.28
C PRO A 656 -2.84 -9.73 18.53
N ILE A 657 -3.13 -11.05 18.50
CA ILE A 657 -3.64 -11.79 19.66
C ILE A 657 -2.56 -11.83 20.77
N LEU A 658 -1.34 -12.22 20.43
CA LEU A 658 -0.22 -12.30 21.37
C LEU A 658 0.13 -10.91 21.93
N ASN A 659 0.12 -9.88 21.08
CA ASN A 659 0.40 -8.51 21.47
C ASN A 659 -0.69 -7.93 22.39
N ALA A 660 -1.95 -8.27 22.16
CA ALA A 660 -3.05 -7.89 23.02
C ALA A 660 -2.95 -8.57 24.40
N HIS A 661 -2.57 -9.85 24.45
CA HIS A 661 -2.41 -10.62 25.67
C HIS A 661 -1.26 -10.08 26.55
N ILE A 662 -0.07 -9.85 25.95
CA ILE A 662 1.15 -9.49 26.68
C ILE A 662 1.23 -7.98 26.94
N TYR A 663 0.97 -7.15 25.92
CA TYR A 663 1.19 -5.70 25.99
C TYR A 663 -0.10 -4.87 25.93
N ARG A 664 -1.28 -5.52 25.96
CA ARG A 664 -2.57 -4.84 25.79
C ARG A 664 -2.66 -4.04 24.47
N GLY A 665 -2.07 -4.59 23.40
CA GLY A 665 -2.07 -3.97 22.10
C GLY A 665 -3.49 -3.75 21.55
N VAL A 666 -3.69 -2.66 20.84
CA VAL A 666 -5.02 -2.20 20.37
C VAL A 666 -5.38 -2.75 18.99
N LYS A 667 -4.41 -3.35 18.28
CA LYS A 667 -4.64 -3.88 16.93
C LYS A 667 -5.58 -5.09 17.01
N LYS A 668 -6.75 -4.98 16.38
CA LYS A 668 -7.73 -6.07 16.34
C LYS A 668 -7.23 -7.20 15.45
N PRO A 669 -7.21 -8.46 15.94
CA PRO A 669 -6.86 -9.62 15.12
C PRO A 669 -7.93 -9.89 14.06
N MET A 670 -7.54 -10.56 12.97
CA MET A 670 -8.49 -11.12 12.01
C MET A 670 -9.35 -12.21 12.67
N PRO A 671 -10.53 -12.52 12.12
CA PRO A 671 -11.47 -13.47 12.75
C PRO A 671 -10.85 -14.85 13.01
N TYR A 672 -11.05 -15.35 14.22
CA TYR A 672 -10.65 -16.69 14.68
C TYR A 672 -11.65 -17.21 15.72
N LYS A 673 -11.64 -18.52 15.99
CA LYS A 673 -12.57 -19.12 16.96
C LYS A 673 -11.98 -19.17 18.36
N LYS A 674 -10.77 -19.70 18.53
CA LYS A 674 -10.14 -19.91 19.84
C LYS A 674 -8.61 -19.92 19.71
N ILE A 675 -7.92 -19.53 20.78
CA ILE A 675 -6.49 -19.72 20.95
C ILE A 675 -6.22 -20.27 22.35
N GLU A 676 -5.22 -21.15 22.48
CA GLU A 676 -4.82 -21.81 23.73
C GLU A 676 -3.30 -21.75 23.86
N GLY A 677 -2.75 -21.83 25.11
CA GLY A 677 -1.31 -21.87 25.37
C GLY A 677 -0.65 -20.49 25.48
N LEU A 678 -1.40 -19.41 25.65
CA LEU A 678 -0.86 -18.05 25.76
C LEU A 678 -0.05 -17.83 27.05
N GLU A 679 -0.34 -18.59 28.10
CA GLU A 679 0.33 -18.56 29.41
C GLU A 679 1.79 -19.00 29.38
N HIS A 680 2.23 -19.66 28.33
CA HIS A 680 3.60 -20.15 28.17
C HIS A 680 4.57 -19.11 27.60
N ILE A 681 4.09 -17.92 27.25
CA ILE A 681 4.88 -16.84 26.66
C ILE A 681 4.84 -15.60 27.56
N ASP A 682 6.00 -15.03 27.82
CA ASP A 682 6.13 -13.80 28.61
C ASP A 682 6.43 -12.56 27.78
N LYS A 683 6.95 -12.72 26.57
CA LYS A 683 7.35 -11.62 25.68
C LYS A 683 7.14 -11.98 24.20
N ILE A 684 6.69 -11.02 23.40
CA ILE A 684 6.65 -11.13 21.93
C ILE A 684 7.49 -10.04 21.30
N ILE A 685 8.22 -10.39 20.24
CA ILE A 685 9.05 -9.48 19.46
C ILE A 685 8.76 -9.70 17.98
N ASP A 686 8.24 -8.66 17.34
CA ASP A 686 8.00 -8.63 15.90
C ASP A 686 9.13 -7.86 15.22
N ILE A 687 9.80 -8.49 14.27
CA ILE A 687 10.95 -7.96 13.53
C ILE A 687 10.58 -7.93 12.04
N ASP A 688 9.99 -6.81 11.62
CA ASP A 688 9.62 -6.55 10.25
C ASP A 688 10.69 -5.77 9.46
N GLN A 689 10.52 -5.65 8.15
CA GLN A 689 11.43 -4.91 7.25
C GLN A 689 11.24 -3.39 7.29
N SER A 690 10.37 -2.85 8.14
CA SER A 690 10.16 -1.40 8.21
C SER A 690 11.45 -0.67 8.65
N PRO A 691 11.70 0.54 8.13
CA PRO A 691 12.89 1.32 8.51
C PRO A 691 12.97 1.57 10.02
N ILE A 692 14.18 1.60 10.57
CA ILE A 692 14.45 1.91 12.00
C ILE A 692 14.12 3.37 12.36
N GLY A 693 13.77 4.20 11.39
CA GLY A 693 13.31 5.57 11.55
C GLY A 693 12.99 6.20 10.19
N ARG A 694 12.27 7.32 10.21
CA ARG A 694 11.78 7.98 9.00
C ARG A 694 12.51 9.29 8.65
N THR A 695 13.53 9.63 9.42
CA THR A 695 14.25 10.90 9.26
C THR A 695 15.76 10.65 9.10
N PRO A 696 16.51 11.54 8.43
CA PRO A 696 17.96 11.45 8.32
C PRO A 696 18.71 11.44 9.68
N ARG A 697 18.02 11.80 10.77
CA ARG A 697 18.57 11.77 12.14
C ARG A 697 18.51 10.40 12.80
N SER A 698 17.71 9.49 12.27
CA SER A 698 17.65 8.10 12.75
C SER A 698 18.83 7.33 12.18
N ASN A 699 19.56 6.59 13.02
CA ASN A 699 20.72 5.79 12.62
C ASN A 699 20.88 4.58 13.56
N PRO A 700 21.76 3.60 13.24
CA PRO A 700 22.01 2.42 14.05
C PRO A 700 22.38 2.73 15.50
N ALA A 701 23.25 3.73 15.72
CA ALA A 701 23.69 4.10 17.07
C ALA A 701 22.56 4.64 17.97
N THR A 702 21.62 5.42 17.39
CA THR A 702 20.47 5.95 18.13
C THR A 702 19.44 4.88 18.41
N TYR A 703 19.15 4.01 17.44
CA TYR A 703 18.16 2.97 17.56
C TYR A 703 18.51 1.92 18.63
N THR A 704 19.76 1.48 18.66
CA THR A 704 20.25 0.51 19.66
C THR A 704 20.53 1.15 21.03
N GLY A 705 20.39 2.46 21.14
CA GLY A 705 20.68 3.23 22.34
C GLY A 705 22.19 3.30 22.65
N THR A 706 23.07 2.92 21.72
CA THR A 706 24.54 3.01 21.85
C THR A 706 25.00 4.46 21.92
N PHE A 707 24.35 5.35 21.14
CA PHE A 707 24.69 6.77 21.10
C PHE A 707 24.50 7.49 22.43
N GLY A 708 23.55 7.04 23.26
CA GLY A 708 23.36 7.57 24.61
C GLY A 708 24.58 7.37 25.50
N GLU A 709 25.15 6.16 25.46
CA GLU A 709 26.36 5.83 26.19
C GLU A 709 27.60 6.57 25.64
N ILE A 710 27.72 6.69 24.31
CA ILE A 710 28.79 7.44 23.65
C ILE A 710 28.76 8.91 24.08
N ARG A 711 27.59 9.57 24.05
CA ARG A 711 27.43 10.97 24.51
C ARG A 711 27.82 11.15 25.96
N SER A 712 27.45 10.18 26.80
CA SER A 712 27.80 10.20 28.22
C SER A 712 29.31 10.05 28.44
N LEU A 713 29.99 9.28 27.58
CA LEU A 713 31.44 9.15 27.59
C LEU A 713 32.15 10.45 27.19
N PHE A 714 31.70 11.09 26.09
CA PHE A 714 32.26 12.35 25.62
C PHE A 714 32.09 13.48 26.66
N ALA A 715 30.94 13.52 27.36
CA ALA A 715 30.71 14.51 28.42
C ALA A 715 31.62 14.33 29.64
N LYS A 716 32.25 13.15 29.80
CA LYS A 716 33.21 12.85 30.87
C LYS A 716 34.68 13.16 30.50
N THR A 717 34.96 13.56 29.27
CA THR A 717 36.30 13.96 28.85
C THR A 717 36.75 15.23 29.62
N PRO A 718 38.05 15.39 29.94
CA PRO A 718 38.53 16.55 30.67
C PRO A 718 38.14 17.89 30.04
N GLU A 719 38.28 18.03 28.73
CA GLU A 719 37.94 19.24 28.00
C GLU A 719 36.43 19.56 28.04
N ALA A 720 35.54 18.53 27.91
CA ALA A 720 34.11 18.71 28.03
C ALA A 720 33.69 19.13 29.44
N ALA A 721 34.36 18.56 30.48
CA ALA A 721 34.13 18.90 31.87
C ALA A 721 34.55 20.35 32.18
N ILE A 722 35.71 20.80 31.68
CA ILE A 722 36.18 22.20 31.80
C ILE A 722 35.20 23.17 31.17
N ARG A 723 34.66 22.85 29.99
CA ARG A 723 33.67 23.69 29.26
C ARG A 723 32.24 23.53 29.79
N GLY A 724 32.01 22.69 30.82
CA GLY A 724 30.65 22.43 31.38
C GLY A 724 29.71 21.72 30.42
N TYR A 725 30.23 20.98 29.45
CA TYR A 725 29.43 20.31 28.44
C TYR A 725 28.76 19.05 29.01
N LYS A 726 27.43 19.05 29.00
CA LYS A 726 26.56 17.92 29.40
C LYS A 726 26.30 16.97 28.21
N PRO A 727 25.84 15.71 28.42
CA PRO A 727 25.55 14.76 27.35
C PRO A 727 24.60 15.30 26.23
N GLY A 728 23.76 16.30 26.55
CA GLY A 728 22.88 16.97 25.58
C GLY A 728 23.65 17.76 24.52
N ARG A 729 24.87 18.29 24.85
CA ARG A 729 25.73 19.01 23.89
C ARG A 729 26.17 18.12 22.73
N PHE A 730 26.36 16.85 23.00
CA PHE A 730 26.77 15.84 22.02
C PHE A 730 25.59 15.18 21.31
N SER A 731 24.38 15.78 21.34
CA SER A 731 23.20 15.30 20.64
C SER A 731 22.91 16.17 19.42
N PHE A 732 22.84 15.56 18.24
CA PHE A 732 22.39 16.25 17.04
C PHE A 732 20.87 16.52 17.01
N ASN A 733 20.09 16.01 17.97
CA ASN A 733 18.65 16.29 18.10
C ASN A 733 18.34 17.50 18.98
N VAL A 734 19.28 17.97 19.80
CA VAL A 734 19.09 19.02 20.79
C VAL A 734 19.84 20.28 20.37
N LYS A 735 19.21 21.46 20.54
CA LYS A 735 19.88 22.76 20.32
C LYS A 735 21.12 22.93 21.20
N GLY A 736 22.10 23.67 20.69
CA GLY A 736 23.34 24.01 21.40
C GLY A 736 24.58 23.29 20.93
N GLY A 737 24.53 22.00 20.55
CA GLY A 737 25.66 21.27 20.01
C GLY A 737 25.55 20.87 18.56
N ARG A 738 24.37 20.90 18.02
CA ARG A 738 24.07 20.54 16.61
C ARG A 738 24.37 21.69 15.64
N CYS A 739 24.61 21.38 14.40
CA CYS A 739 24.56 22.36 13.31
C CYS A 739 23.13 22.90 13.16
N GLU A 740 22.91 24.20 13.29
CA GLU A 740 21.57 24.77 13.22
C GLU A 740 21.08 24.91 11.76
N THR A 741 21.99 24.99 10.77
CA THR A 741 21.64 25.06 9.34
C THR A 741 20.89 23.79 8.88
N CYS A 742 21.42 22.61 9.16
CA CYS A 742 20.77 21.31 8.86
C CYS A 742 19.97 20.75 10.06
N GLN A 743 19.94 21.48 11.17
CA GLN A 743 19.32 21.06 12.42
C GLN A 743 19.74 19.65 12.91
N GLY A 744 21.01 19.29 12.63
CA GLY A 744 21.59 18.01 13.00
C GLY A 744 21.29 16.84 12.03
N GLY A 745 20.67 17.11 10.90
CA GLY A 745 20.41 16.10 9.84
C GLY A 745 21.67 15.69 9.08
N GLY A 746 22.66 16.61 8.97
CA GLY A 746 23.84 16.44 8.11
C GLY A 746 23.56 16.78 6.65
N VAL A 747 22.30 16.69 6.24
CA VAL A 747 21.81 16.98 4.88
C VAL A 747 20.70 18.02 4.92
N ARG A 748 20.53 18.74 3.82
CA ARG A 748 19.37 19.60 3.56
C ARG A 748 18.45 18.85 2.59
N VAL A 749 17.16 18.82 2.91
CA VAL A 749 16.14 18.24 2.04
C VAL A 749 15.58 19.33 1.15
N ILE A 750 15.69 19.15 -0.14
CA ILE A 750 15.06 20.00 -1.15
C ILE A 750 13.79 19.28 -1.60
N GLU A 751 12.64 19.76 -1.14
CA GLU A 751 11.34 19.21 -1.51
C GLU A 751 11.05 19.55 -2.99
N MET A 752 10.75 18.51 -3.77
CA MET A 752 10.42 18.62 -5.18
C MET A 752 8.94 18.25 -5.40
N ASN A 753 8.16 19.15 -6.01
CA ASN A 753 6.69 18.97 -6.13
C ASN A 753 6.25 17.71 -6.90
N PHE A 754 7.04 17.19 -7.83
CA PHE A 754 6.68 16.06 -8.71
C PHE A 754 7.75 14.96 -8.75
N LEU A 755 8.88 15.14 -8.09
CA LEU A 755 9.99 14.20 -8.03
C LEU A 755 10.30 13.82 -6.57
N PRO A 756 11.04 12.75 -6.32
CA PRO A 756 11.54 12.43 -4.98
C PRO A 756 12.36 13.60 -4.41
N ASP A 757 12.27 13.82 -3.10
CA ASP A 757 13.05 14.83 -2.41
C ASP A 757 14.55 14.59 -2.60
N VAL A 758 15.30 15.66 -2.89
CA VAL A 758 16.76 15.59 -3.06
C VAL A 758 17.43 15.92 -1.73
N HIS A 759 18.34 15.04 -1.32
CA HIS A 759 19.14 15.20 -0.11
C HIS A 759 20.54 15.72 -0.49
N VAL A 760 20.82 16.99 -0.17
CA VAL A 760 22.12 17.64 -0.44
C VAL A 760 22.89 17.76 0.87
N GLU A 761 24.19 17.48 0.84
CA GLU A 761 25.07 17.63 2.01
C GLU A 761 25.03 19.06 2.55
N CYS A 762 25.05 19.22 3.85
CA CYS A 762 25.00 20.55 4.47
C CYS A 762 26.35 21.26 4.33
N GLU A 763 26.43 22.32 3.57
CA GLU A 763 27.64 23.13 3.33
C GLU A 763 28.29 23.62 4.62
N THR A 764 27.48 23.99 5.65
CA THR A 764 27.99 24.55 6.91
C THR A 764 28.75 23.52 7.76
N CYS A 765 28.23 22.29 7.85
CA CYS A 765 28.84 21.26 8.69
C CYS A 765 29.49 20.13 7.90
N GLN A 766 29.40 20.15 6.58
CA GLN A 766 29.96 19.11 5.68
C GLN A 766 29.60 17.70 6.17
N GLY A 767 28.32 17.44 6.31
CA GLY A 767 27.78 16.16 6.77
C GLY A 767 27.95 15.87 8.28
N LYS A 768 28.81 16.58 9.02
CA LYS A 768 29.24 16.26 10.39
C LYS A 768 28.16 16.45 11.47
N ARG A 769 27.02 17.07 11.16
CA ARG A 769 25.81 17.23 12.03
C ARG A 769 25.98 18.15 13.24
N PHE A 770 27.19 18.47 13.67
CA PHE A 770 27.50 19.27 14.86
C PHE A 770 28.13 20.61 14.51
N ASN A 771 28.09 21.54 15.45
CA ASN A 771 28.83 22.79 15.35
C ASN A 771 30.33 22.58 15.65
N ARG A 772 31.15 23.55 15.23
CA ARG A 772 32.62 23.49 15.35
C ARG A 772 33.07 23.24 16.77
N GLU A 773 32.52 23.94 17.76
CA GLU A 773 32.89 23.86 19.17
C GLU A 773 32.67 22.46 19.77
N THR A 774 31.58 21.75 19.34
CA THR A 774 31.31 20.38 19.79
C THR A 774 32.30 19.39 19.16
N LEU A 775 32.73 19.64 17.91
CA LEU A 775 33.69 18.81 17.19
C LEU A 775 35.13 18.96 17.71
N GLU A 776 35.46 20.02 18.45
CA GLU A 776 36.78 20.18 19.11
C GLU A 776 37.00 19.16 20.23
N ILE A 777 35.93 18.71 20.89
CA ILE A 777 36.04 17.70 21.96
C ILE A 777 36.36 16.33 21.35
N ARG A 778 37.45 15.75 21.86
CA ARG A 778 37.97 14.46 21.33
C ARG A 778 38.08 13.40 22.41
N TYR A 779 37.79 12.16 22.04
CA TYR A 779 38.06 10.95 22.83
C TYR A 779 38.98 10.04 22.02
N LYS A 780 40.13 9.67 22.56
CA LYS A 780 41.20 8.93 21.84
C LYS A 780 41.51 9.57 20.47
N GLY A 781 41.59 10.90 20.39
CA GLY A 781 41.88 11.65 19.15
C GLY A 781 40.73 11.81 18.17
N LYS A 782 39.54 11.23 18.42
CA LYS A 782 38.37 11.25 17.54
C LYS A 782 37.27 12.16 18.07
N SER A 783 36.66 13.00 17.22
CA SER A 783 35.47 13.78 17.54
C SER A 783 34.22 12.90 17.57
N ILE A 784 33.10 13.45 18.06
CA ILE A 784 31.81 12.71 18.05
C ILE A 784 31.31 12.41 16.62
N ALA A 785 31.65 13.26 15.64
CA ALA A 785 31.32 13.02 14.22
C ALA A 785 32.18 11.88 13.65
N ASP A 786 33.50 11.90 13.90
CA ASP A 786 34.43 10.82 13.48
C ASP A 786 33.96 9.46 14.00
N VAL A 787 33.43 9.43 15.24
CA VAL A 787 32.87 8.19 15.82
C VAL A 787 31.60 7.72 15.10
N LEU A 788 30.73 8.65 14.65
CA LEU A 788 29.55 8.29 13.87
C LEU A 788 29.91 7.78 12.47
N GLU A 789 31.04 8.23 11.90
CA GLU A 789 31.57 7.77 10.63
C GLU A 789 32.28 6.41 10.69
N MET A 790 32.65 5.96 11.90
CA MET A 790 33.24 4.63 12.07
C MET A 790 32.28 3.52 11.63
N THR A 791 32.82 2.51 10.97
CA THR A 791 32.11 1.24 10.80
C THR A 791 31.89 0.56 12.14
N ILE A 792 30.91 -0.33 12.22
CA ILE A 792 30.65 -1.11 13.46
C ILE A 792 31.90 -1.92 13.87
N ASN A 793 32.65 -2.46 12.89
CA ASN A 793 33.90 -3.17 13.18
C ASN A 793 34.92 -2.24 13.86
N GLU A 794 35.22 -1.08 13.24
CA GLU A 794 36.16 -0.09 13.81
C GLU A 794 35.67 0.42 15.16
N ALA A 795 34.40 0.69 15.32
CA ALA A 795 33.84 1.15 16.58
C ALA A 795 33.87 0.08 17.67
N THR A 796 33.75 -1.21 17.33
CA THR A 796 33.87 -2.32 18.29
C THR A 796 35.27 -2.38 18.85
N ASP A 797 36.28 -2.26 18.00
CA ASP A 797 37.69 -2.26 18.41
C ASP A 797 38.05 -0.98 19.18
N PHE A 798 37.52 0.19 18.74
CA PHE A 798 37.76 1.48 19.41
C PHE A 798 37.19 1.54 20.84
N PHE A 799 36.02 0.91 21.08
CA PHE A 799 35.35 0.88 22.38
C PHE A 799 35.52 -0.44 23.13
N GLU A 800 36.50 -1.28 22.80
CA GLU A 800 36.71 -2.60 23.40
C GLU A 800 36.70 -2.55 24.93
N HIS A 801 37.36 -1.53 25.54
CA HIS A 801 37.48 -1.34 26.99
C HIS A 801 36.28 -0.63 27.64
N ILE A 802 35.17 -0.36 26.89
CA ILE A 802 33.96 0.25 27.44
C ILE A 802 32.79 -0.76 27.35
N PRO A 803 32.60 -1.60 28.40
CA PRO A 803 31.70 -2.78 28.33
C PRO A 803 30.26 -2.48 27.89
N LYS A 804 29.72 -1.32 28.31
CA LYS A 804 28.34 -0.91 27.95
C LYS A 804 28.17 -0.60 26.47
N ILE A 805 29.20 -0.01 25.84
CA ILE A 805 29.18 0.31 24.40
C ILE A 805 29.57 -0.95 23.63
N PHE A 806 30.66 -1.61 24.02
CA PHE A 806 31.20 -2.79 23.39
C PHE A 806 30.14 -3.90 23.19
N ARG A 807 29.37 -4.24 24.25
CA ARG A 807 28.34 -5.28 24.18
C ARG A 807 27.31 -5.00 23.12
N LYS A 808 26.83 -3.74 23.00
CA LYS A 808 25.82 -3.33 21.98
C LYS A 808 26.42 -3.36 20.59
N LEU A 809 27.68 -2.90 20.41
CA LEU A 809 28.35 -2.94 19.11
C LEU A 809 28.62 -4.36 18.66
N LYS A 810 29.06 -5.22 19.60
CA LYS A 810 29.28 -6.64 19.32
C LYS A 810 28.01 -7.35 18.82
N THR A 811 26.85 -7.09 19.42
CA THR A 811 25.59 -7.68 18.91
C THR A 811 25.25 -7.23 17.49
N ILE A 812 25.59 -5.98 17.09
CA ILE A 812 25.39 -5.52 15.71
C ILE A 812 26.40 -6.20 14.76
N LYS A 813 27.64 -6.37 15.21
CA LYS A 813 28.68 -7.12 14.47
C LYS A 813 28.28 -8.58 14.28
N ASP A 814 27.81 -9.23 15.34
CA ASP A 814 27.42 -10.66 15.34
C ASP A 814 26.26 -10.99 14.40
N VAL A 815 25.37 -10.02 14.08
CA VAL A 815 24.32 -10.18 13.06
C VAL A 815 24.80 -9.86 11.63
N GLY A 816 26.11 -9.76 11.40
CA GLY A 816 26.70 -9.55 10.07
C GLY A 816 26.70 -8.09 9.59
N LEU A 817 26.46 -7.10 10.46
CA LEU A 817 26.43 -5.68 10.10
C LEU A 817 27.71 -4.92 10.48
N GLY A 818 28.85 -5.60 10.49
CA GLY A 818 30.14 -5.00 10.81
C GLY A 818 30.59 -3.88 9.88
N TYR A 819 30.09 -3.86 8.65
CA TYR A 819 30.48 -2.92 7.58
C TYR A 819 29.72 -1.59 7.59
N ILE A 820 28.52 -1.52 8.18
CA ILE A 820 27.72 -0.28 8.24
C ILE A 820 28.37 0.73 9.19
N THR A 821 28.15 2.03 8.95
CA THR A 821 28.62 3.07 9.86
C THR A 821 27.63 3.32 10.99
N LEU A 822 28.12 3.70 12.17
CA LEU A 822 27.31 4.03 13.35
C LEU A 822 26.27 5.11 13.07
N GLY A 823 26.64 6.13 12.29
CA GLY A 823 25.84 7.29 11.94
C GLY A 823 25.07 7.14 10.62
N GLN A 824 25.09 5.98 9.96
CA GLN A 824 24.40 5.76 8.69
C GLN A 824 22.92 6.10 8.79
N GLN A 825 22.41 6.89 7.87
CA GLN A 825 21.02 7.32 7.90
C GLN A 825 20.07 6.14 7.69
N SER A 826 18.99 6.10 8.45
CA SER A 826 17.98 5.03 8.32
C SER A 826 17.35 4.94 6.92
N THR A 827 17.34 6.05 6.18
CA THR A 827 16.81 6.12 4.82
C THR A 827 17.71 5.47 3.76
N THR A 828 19.00 5.26 4.07
CA THR A 828 19.97 4.61 3.18
C THR A 828 20.16 3.12 3.48
N LEU A 829 19.57 2.63 4.59
CA LEU A 829 19.63 1.22 4.94
C LEU A 829 18.65 0.40 4.10
N SER A 830 19.07 -0.79 3.67
CA SER A 830 18.17 -1.77 3.08
C SER A 830 17.17 -2.32 4.11
N GLY A 831 16.07 -2.94 3.63
CA GLY A 831 15.09 -3.59 4.51
C GLY A 831 15.71 -4.65 5.42
N GLY A 832 16.59 -5.50 4.88
CA GLY A 832 17.30 -6.52 5.62
C GLY A 832 18.31 -5.98 6.64
N GLU A 833 19.03 -4.89 6.33
CA GLU A 833 19.90 -4.21 7.29
C GLU A 833 19.10 -3.61 8.46
N ALA A 834 17.98 -2.93 8.16
CA ALA A 834 17.09 -2.39 9.19
C ALA A 834 16.57 -3.50 10.13
N GLN A 835 16.16 -4.63 9.57
CA GLN A 835 15.67 -5.79 10.31
C GLN A 835 16.75 -6.39 11.21
N ARG A 836 17.98 -6.57 10.70
CA ARG A 836 19.11 -7.06 11.49
C ARG A 836 19.53 -6.10 12.61
N ILE A 837 19.40 -4.77 12.41
CA ILE A 837 19.62 -3.79 13.49
C ILE A 837 18.56 -3.94 14.60
N LYS A 838 17.29 -4.17 14.23
CA LYS A 838 16.21 -4.44 15.19
C LYS A 838 16.53 -5.71 16.00
N LEU A 839 16.93 -6.78 15.32
CA LEU A 839 17.33 -8.03 15.93
C LEU A 839 18.51 -7.81 16.91
N ALA A 840 19.56 -7.10 16.49
CA ALA A 840 20.72 -6.77 17.35
C ALA A 840 20.31 -5.98 18.59
N SER A 841 19.39 -5.03 18.45
CA SER A 841 18.85 -4.27 19.58
C SER A 841 18.16 -5.17 20.60
N GLU A 842 17.34 -6.14 20.16
CA GLU A 842 16.68 -7.09 21.06
C GLU A 842 17.67 -8.07 21.71
N LEU A 843 18.64 -8.57 20.95
CA LEU A 843 19.72 -9.44 21.46
C LEU A 843 20.57 -8.78 22.56
N SER A 844 20.68 -7.46 22.53
CA SER A 844 21.40 -6.71 23.56
C SER A 844 20.69 -6.63 24.91
N LYS A 845 19.38 -6.95 24.97
CA LYS A 845 18.52 -6.95 26.15
C LYS A 845 18.65 -8.28 26.93
N ARG A 846 18.13 -8.29 28.16
CA ARG A 846 18.07 -9.51 28.97
C ARG A 846 17.04 -10.49 28.37
N ASP A 847 17.45 -11.72 28.21
CA ASP A 847 16.65 -12.83 27.72
C ASP A 847 15.88 -13.51 28.86
N THR A 848 14.66 -13.94 28.61
CA THR A 848 13.80 -14.64 29.58
C THR A 848 13.71 -16.15 29.32
N GLY A 849 14.05 -16.60 28.09
CA GLY A 849 13.93 -17.99 27.67
C GLY A 849 12.54 -18.40 27.19
N ASN A 850 11.50 -17.55 27.37
CA ASN A 850 10.12 -17.79 26.93
C ASN A 850 9.63 -16.71 25.95
N THR A 851 10.55 -16.08 25.23
CA THR A 851 10.23 -15.05 24.24
C THR A 851 9.79 -15.67 22.92
N PHE A 852 8.74 -15.16 22.34
CA PHE A 852 8.27 -15.53 21.00
C PHE A 852 8.71 -14.47 19.98
N TYR A 853 9.66 -14.82 19.12
CA TYR A 853 10.16 -13.97 18.02
C TYR A 853 9.39 -14.26 16.75
N ILE A 854 8.95 -13.21 16.04
CA ILE A 854 8.38 -13.30 14.69
C ILE A 854 9.30 -12.53 13.76
N LEU A 855 9.78 -13.18 12.70
CA LEU A 855 10.60 -12.57 11.65
C LEU A 855 9.91 -12.77 10.30
N ASP A 856 9.75 -11.69 9.54
CA ASP A 856 9.12 -11.70 8.22
C ASP A 856 10.20 -11.55 7.15
N GLU A 857 10.45 -12.62 6.40
CA GLU A 857 11.45 -12.73 5.32
C GLU A 857 12.83 -12.15 5.68
N PRO A 858 13.49 -12.66 6.75
CA PRO A 858 14.73 -12.05 7.24
C PRO A 858 15.95 -12.25 6.33
N THR A 859 15.87 -13.07 5.30
CA THR A 859 16.96 -13.31 4.34
C THR A 859 16.92 -12.39 3.12
N THR A 860 15.96 -11.48 3.08
CA THR A 860 15.82 -10.50 1.99
C THR A 860 17.11 -9.71 1.74
N GLY A 861 17.63 -9.74 0.52
CA GLY A 861 18.85 -9.04 0.10
C GLY A 861 20.14 -9.57 0.73
N LEU A 862 20.14 -10.81 1.22
CA LEU A 862 21.31 -11.41 1.84
C LEU A 862 22.02 -12.39 0.89
N HIS A 863 23.35 -12.26 0.85
CA HIS A 863 24.19 -13.28 0.26
C HIS A 863 24.21 -14.57 1.12
N PHE A 864 24.51 -15.72 0.55
CA PHE A 864 24.55 -17.03 1.25
C PHE A 864 25.35 -17.00 2.57
N GLU A 865 26.51 -16.32 2.60
CA GLU A 865 27.31 -16.17 3.82
C GLU A 865 26.59 -15.33 4.91
N ASP A 866 25.88 -14.26 4.51
CA ASP A 866 25.10 -13.45 5.43
C ASP A 866 23.93 -14.25 6.02
N ILE A 867 23.31 -15.13 5.23
CA ILE A 867 22.26 -16.07 5.67
C ILE A 867 22.84 -17.04 6.70
N ARG A 868 24.02 -17.61 6.46
CA ARG A 868 24.69 -18.50 7.42
C ARG A 868 24.88 -17.80 8.77
N VAL A 869 25.44 -16.59 8.76
CA VAL A 869 25.67 -15.79 9.98
C VAL A 869 24.35 -15.49 10.71
N LEU A 870 23.31 -15.09 9.97
CA LEU A 870 21.98 -14.85 10.54
C LEU A 870 21.41 -16.10 11.21
N MET A 871 21.50 -17.25 10.54
CA MET A 871 20.98 -18.52 11.06
C MET A 871 21.72 -19.00 12.32
N GLU A 872 23.02 -18.76 12.43
CA GLU A 872 23.77 -19.02 13.67
C GLU A 872 23.22 -18.21 14.85
N VAL A 873 22.88 -16.94 14.62
CA VAL A 873 22.29 -16.08 15.64
C VAL A 873 20.90 -16.55 16.06
N LEU A 874 20.05 -16.91 15.10
CA LEU A 874 18.69 -17.40 15.37
C LEU A 874 18.72 -18.77 16.09
N ASN A 875 19.65 -19.64 15.72
CA ASN A 875 19.89 -20.90 16.43
C ASN A 875 20.27 -20.66 17.90
N LYS A 876 21.23 -19.75 18.18
CA LYS A 876 21.62 -19.38 19.55
C LYS A 876 20.44 -18.84 20.37
N LEU A 877 19.49 -18.12 19.75
CA LEU A 877 18.26 -17.67 20.43
C LEU A 877 17.35 -18.85 20.78
N THR A 878 17.16 -19.77 19.85
CA THR A 878 16.33 -20.95 20.05
C THR A 878 16.93 -21.89 21.09
N ASP A 879 18.26 -22.05 21.11
CA ASP A 879 19.00 -22.90 22.09
C ASP A 879 18.85 -22.38 23.53
N LYS A 880 18.52 -21.12 23.72
CA LYS A 880 18.20 -20.53 25.04
C LYS A 880 16.76 -20.77 25.49
N GLY A 881 15.98 -21.57 24.77
CA GLY A 881 14.59 -21.89 25.07
C GLY A 881 13.53 -21.02 24.37
N ASN A 882 13.92 -19.97 23.66
CA ASN A 882 12.99 -19.09 22.95
C ASN A 882 12.35 -19.78 21.73
N THR A 883 11.19 -19.31 21.32
CA THR A 883 10.55 -19.71 20.08
C THR A 883 10.85 -18.70 18.99
N VAL A 884 11.35 -19.15 17.86
CA VAL A 884 11.66 -18.30 16.70
C VAL A 884 10.78 -18.74 15.53
N LEU A 885 9.78 -17.92 15.18
CA LEU A 885 8.92 -18.12 14.03
C LEU A 885 9.41 -17.24 12.87
N ILE A 886 9.65 -17.86 11.71
CA ILE A 886 10.17 -17.21 10.51
C ILE A 886 9.18 -17.46 9.38
N ILE A 887 8.73 -16.39 8.73
CA ILE A 887 8.02 -16.49 7.45
C ILE A 887 9.09 -16.46 6.37
N GLU A 888 9.24 -17.52 5.58
CA GLU A 888 10.34 -17.63 4.62
C GLU A 888 10.04 -18.45 3.37
N HIS A 889 10.80 -18.12 2.31
CA HIS A 889 10.80 -18.80 1.03
C HIS A 889 12.17 -19.40 0.67
N ASN A 890 13.23 -18.93 1.34
CA ASN A 890 14.59 -19.39 1.09
C ASN A 890 14.80 -20.82 1.61
N LEU A 891 15.18 -21.74 0.71
CA LEU A 891 15.35 -23.15 1.03
C LEU A 891 16.47 -23.40 2.04
N ASP A 892 17.51 -22.58 2.05
CA ASP A 892 18.62 -22.67 3.00
C ASP A 892 18.16 -22.42 4.45
N VAL A 893 17.13 -21.60 4.64
CA VAL A 893 16.49 -21.40 5.96
C VAL A 893 15.51 -22.51 6.26
N ILE A 894 14.66 -22.86 5.31
CA ILE A 894 13.61 -23.87 5.48
C ILE A 894 14.20 -25.22 5.88
N LYS A 895 15.33 -25.62 5.27
CA LYS A 895 16.01 -26.88 5.61
C LYS A 895 16.58 -26.91 7.03
N LEU A 896 16.79 -25.76 7.68
CA LEU A 896 17.29 -25.64 9.04
C LEU A 896 16.20 -25.66 10.12
N ALA A 897 14.94 -25.48 9.74
CA ALA A 897 13.83 -25.38 10.69
C ALA A 897 13.62 -26.66 11.49
N ASP A 898 13.24 -26.55 12.76
CA ASP A 898 12.82 -27.68 13.59
C ASP A 898 11.38 -28.10 13.27
N HIS A 899 10.56 -27.15 12.83
CA HIS A 899 9.16 -27.37 12.48
C HIS A 899 8.76 -26.47 11.32
N ILE A 900 8.07 -27.03 10.33
CA ILE A 900 7.57 -26.29 9.17
C ILE A 900 6.05 -26.30 9.19
N ILE A 901 5.45 -25.18 8.82
CA ILE A 901 4.02 -25.02 8.57
C ILE A 901 3.89 -24.53 7.13
N ASP A 902 3.40 -25.40 6.23
CA ASP A 902 3.26 -25.06 4.81
C ASP A 902 1.81 -24.70 4.48
N ILE A 903 1.62 -23.50 3.91
CA ILE A 903 0.31 -22.91 3.59
C ILE A 903 0.16 -22.82 2.08
N GLY A 904 -0.93 -23.36 1.55
CA GLY A 904 -1.21 -23.39 0.10
C GLY A 904 -2.64 -23.83 -0.20
N MET A 905 -2.88 -24.48 -1.34
CA MET A 905 -1.99 -24.89 -2.44
C MET A 905 -1.50 -23.72 -3.30
N GLU A 906 -2.39 -22.80 -3.64
CA GLU A 906 -2.15 -21.65 -4.51
C GLU A 906 -2.24 -20.34 -3.72
N GLY A 907 -2.08 -19.19 -4.40
CA GLY A 907 -2.38 -17.86 -3.88
C GLY A 907 -3.87 -17.51 -3.94
N GLY A 908 -4.27 -16.41 -3.31
CA GLY A 908 -5.62 -15.85 -3.37
C GLY A 908 -6.70 -16.80 -2.86
N LYS A 909 -7.81 -16.88 -3.58
CA LYS A 909 -8.99 -17.70 -3.21
C LYS A 909 -8.69 -19.20 -3.14
N ASN A 910 -7.70 -19.67 -3.89
CA ASN A 910 -7.31 -21.07 -3.96
C ASN A 910 -6.28 -21.46 -2.88
N GLY A 911 -5.78 -20.47 -2.12
CA GLY A 911 -4.92 -20.66 -0.96
C GLY A 911 -5.67 -20.77 0.36
N GLY A 912 -5.00 -20.40 1.43
CA GLY A 912 -5.58 -20.25 2.77
C GLY A 912 -5.85 -21.52 3.53
N GLN A 913 -5.14 -22.62 3.23
CA GLN A 913 -5.20 -23.88 3.96
C GLN A 913 -3.80 -24.32 4.41
N VAL A 914 -3.70 -24.94 5.57
CA VAL A 914 -2.46 -25.62 5.97
C VAL A 914 -2.41 -26.96 5.24
N LEU A 915 -1.39 -27.13 4.40
CA LEU A 915 -1.19 -28.36 3.63
C LEU A 915 -0.55 -29.46 4.48
N CYS A 916 0.50 -29.12 5.18
CA CYS A 916 1.24 -30.05 6.04
C CYS A 916 2.01 -29.29 7.11
N THR A 917 2.28 -29.98 8.22
CA THR A 917 3.13 -29.51 9.31
C THR A 917 4.05 -30.65 9.76
N GLY A 918 5.25 -30.30 10.22
CA GLY A 918 6.21 -31.28 10.70
C GLY A 918 7.66 -30.88 10.50
N THR A 919 8.59 -31.80 10.68
CA THR A 919 10.01 -31.58 10.39
C THR A 919 10.26 -31.52 8.88
N PRO A 920 11.36 -30.90 8.40
CA PRO A 920 11.71 -30.91 6.98
C PRO A 920 11.66 -32.31 6.33
N GLU A 921 12.13 -33.34 7.05
CA GLU A 921 12.17 -34.74 6.60
C GLU A 921 10.76 -35.34 6.47
N GLN A 922 9.80 -34.82 7.23
CA GLN A 922 8.38 -35.23 7.12
C GLN A 922 7.69 -34.52 5.97
N ILE A 923 7.96 -33.21 5.80
CA ILE A 923 7.36 -32.38 4.77
C ILE A 923 7.69 -32.85 3.36
N ILE A 924 8.92 -33.28 3.06
CA ILE A 924 9.34 -33.77 1.73
C ILE A 924 8.54 -35.00 1.25
N LYS A 925 7.84 -35.68 2.14
CA LYS A 925 6.96 -36.83 1.80
C LYS A 925 5.59 -36.39 1.27
N HIS A 926 5.25 -35.10 1.42
CA HIS A 926 3.94 -34.59 1.01
C HIS A 926 3.90 -34.34 -0.52
N LYS A 927 2.94 -34.97 -1.20
CA LYS A 927 2.91 -35.02 -2.69
C LYS A 927 2.42 -33.70 -3.34
N THR A 928 1.59 -32.92 -2.66
CA THR A 928 0.93 -31.74 -3.25
C THR A 928 1.59 -30.41 -2.84
N SER A 929 2.50 -30.42 -1.88
CA SER A 929 3.23 -29.23 -1.46
C SER A 929 4.33 -28.86 -2.45
N TYR A 930 4.31 -27.62 -2.94
CA TYR A 930 5.39 -27.08 -3.78
C TYR A 930 6.69 -26.95 -2.96
N THR A 931 6.59 -26.49 -1.71
CA THR A 931 7.75 -26.40 -0.81
C THR A 931 8.41 -27.78 -0.64
N ALA A 932 7.62 -28.84 -0.45
CA ALA A 932 8.14 -30.20 -0.34
C ALA A 932 8.94 -30.64 -1.58
N LYS A 933 8.44 -30.29 -2.78
CA LYS A 933 9.09 -30.63 -4.06
C LYS A 933 10.50 -30.01 -4.18
N PHE A 934 10.63 -28.73 -3.84
CA PHE A 934 11.92 -28.03 -3.92
C PHE A 934 12.84 -28.40 -2.75
N LEU A 935 12.31 -28.51 -1.54
CA LEU A 935 13.08 -28.89 -0.35
C LEU A 935 13.69 -30.29 -0.47
N LYS A 936 13.02 -31.20 -1.18
CA LYS A 936 13.55 -32.53 -1.45
C LYS A 936 14.87 -32.52 -2.19
N LYS A 937 15.10 -31.55 -3.09
CA LYS A 937 16.35 -31.41 -3.84
C LYS A 937 17.51 -30.92 -2.95
N GLU A 938 17.20 -30.19 -1.88
CA GLU A 938 18.20 -29.64 -0.95
C GLU A 938 18.55 -30.59 0.20
N LEU A 939 17.69 -31.59 0.51
CA LEU A 939 17.90 -32.54 1.60
C LEU A 939 18.46 -33.91 1.12
N LEU A 940 18.32 -34.20 -0.16
CA LEU A 940 18.84 -35.43 -0.79
C LEU A 940 20.06 -35.15 -1.65
#